data_0095dfafba788dc6245da4e34c834742
#
_entry.id   0095dfafba788dc6245da4e34c834742
#
_cell.length_a   1.000
_cell.length_b   1.000
_cell.length_c   1.000
_cell.angle_alpha   90.00
_cell.angle_beta   90.00
_cell.angle_gamma   90.00
#
_symmetry.space_group_name_H-M   'P 1'
#
loop_
_entity.id
_entity.type
_entity.pdbx_description
1 polymer ?
#
loop_
_entity_poly.entity_id
_entity_poly.type
_entity_poly.pdbx_seq_one_letter_code
_entity_poly.pdbx_strand_id
1 'polypeptide(L)'
;MDKIIISILKDQNLGAAIRQMQTFITKNALGEFKDDFMQIVSDYELMKGFVKKGLQDPKREEVYLQLLKRLYGLCNDMTTDLKKKGTAGLTYYSQYAFDYIQTDEIRLFLESFVQDVALLSLENNDTRKQELYSKHHEFLTALFYHILTSAHWDEQTKLFYQDLLLSPTIDSMDAQLIVSAVMLAVLNVFDVNKFMLLLYVYQYATDVNIKQRALVGWILSLPDSETRLFPELETSVKKAITSETVKRDLLELQIQMIYCVSAEEDTEAIQRDIIPQIIKGQNLNWDDETNSEQLNEILHPDSSEQAMEELENSYMKMMDMQKKGVDIYFGGFSQMKRFPFFNFINNWFAPFYPEHPQLKTIEELKDNNFIQNLFKHSPFCNSDKYSFLLAISSIINRIPQSIREMMAHDNIFIQGADVENKDKPAYIRRMYLQDIYRFFRLCPLNSSFTNPFVQDKFGWKGLFFLNKLIMKSHPEKEMKELGYFLLHRKKYTLLQQLVTDNPLIKNDKDGLYLQACSAFKQAEYERANELYTLLLSMAPEDKNILRGAAQAGFAVNDFARAEECYAILHQMEPDNLLYALNLAISSVRNNHVEEGMQLLFKLDYEHPADPQILRPLAWAELMRAKPEAACMQYDKLLEQSSKTLPDDYLNAAYARWFNCDITQAIALFRRYIRLKKASQVNLYTFLTNTFSNDRELIERNGCSTFDVNILIDILGEEKENEV
;
A
#
# COMPACT_ATOMS: atom_id res chain seq x y z
N MET A 1 -20.06 -5.84 -24.43
CA MET A 1 -19.14 -6.99 -24.40
C MET A 1 -19.26 -7.81 -23.11
N ASP A 2 -19.28 -7.19 -21.91
CA ASP A 2 -19.27 -7.87 -20.59
C ASP A 2 -20.33 -8.97 -20.42
N LYS A 3 -21.56 -8.73 -20.87
CA LYS A 3 -22.61 -9.76 -20.81
C LYS A 3 -22.28 -11.02 -21.61
N ILE A 4 -21.62 -10.86 -22.76
CA ILE A 4 -21.20 -11.97 -23.63
C ILE A 4 -20.09 -12.75 -22.90
N ILE A 5 -19.11 -12.04 -22.37
CA ILE A 5 -17.99 -12.64 -21.59
C ILE A 5 -18.53 -13.41 -20.37
N ILE A 6 -19.51 -12.87 -19.66
CA ILE A 6 -20.15 -13.57 -18.53
C ILE A 6 -20.82 -14.85 -19.02
N SER A 7 -21.58 -14.81 -20.12
CA SER A 7 -22.25 -15.99 -20.69
C SER A 7 -21.23 -17.07 -21.13
N ILE A 8 -20.03 -16.67 -21.57
CA ILE A 8 -18.96 -17.60 -21.96
C ILE A 8 -18.22 -18.15 -20.73
N LEU A 9 -17.73 -17.29 -19.86
CA LEU A 9 -16.83 -17.68 -18.77
C LEU A 9 -17.56 -18.26 -17.56
N LYS A 10 -18.70 -17.68 -17.16
CA LYS A 10 -19.44 -18.05 -15.95
C LYS A 10 -20.53 -19.06 -16.26
N ASP A 11 -21.41 -18.72 -17.19
CA ASP A 11 -22.59 -19.53 -17.49
C ASP A 11 -22.26 -20.70 -18.41
N GLN A 12 -21.15 -20.63 -19.14
CA GLN A 12 -20.72 -21.59 -20.18
C GLN A 12 -21.85 -21.91 -21.17
N ASN A 13 -22.68 -20.90 -21.50
CA ASN A 13 -23.84 -21.03 -22.37
C ASN A 13 -23.54 -20.49 -23.76
N LEU A 14 -23.03 -21.39 -24.62
CA LEU A 14 -22.66 -21.06 -26.00
C LEU A 14 -23.83 -20.49 -26.82
N GLY A 15 -25.03 -21.04 -26.67
CA GLY A 15 -26.21 -20.57 -27.40
C GLY A 15 -26.63 -19.15 -27.01
N ALA A 16 -26.57 -18.80 -25.73
CA ALA A 16 -26.86 -17.45 -25.24
C ALA A 16 -25.77 -16.49 -25.71
N ALA A 17 -24.49 -16.85 -25.60
CA ALA A 17 -23.36 -16.05 -26.03
C ALA A 17 -23.43 -15.77 -27.54
N ILE A 18 -23.73 -16.75 -28.38
CA ILE A 18 -23.91 -16.58 -29.85
C ILE A 18 -25.02 -15.55 -30.16
N ARG A 19 -26.18 -15.65 -29.52
CA ARG A 19 -27.29 -14.68 -29.77
C ARG A 19 -26.91 -13.26 -29.38
N GLN A 20 -26.23 -13.12 -28.23
CA GLN A 20 -25.76 -11.81 -27.77
C GLN A 20 -24.68 -11.24 -28.70
N MET A 21 -23.74 -12.10 -29.16
CA MET A 21 -22.66 -11.71 -30.08
C MET A 21 -23.23 -11.28 -31.44
N GLN A 22 -24.18 -11.99 -31.99
CA GLN A 22 -24.81 -11.62 -33.25
C GLN A 22 -25.42 -10.22 -33.18
N THR A 23 -26.14 -9.93 -32.09
CA THR A 23 -26.71 -8.61 -31.84
C THR A 23 -25.61 -7.54 -31.72
N PHE A 24 -24.52 -7.89 -31.05
CA PHE A 24 -23.39 -6.97 -30.82
C PHE A 24 -22.65 -6.63 -32.13
N ILE A 25 -22.37 -7.62 -32.99
CA ILE A 25 -21.71 -7.45 -34.29
C ILE A 25 -22.56 -6.53 -35.18
N THR A 26 -23.88 -6.78 -35.24
CA THR A 26 -24.79 -5.98 -36.04
C THR A 26 -24.89 -4.54 -35.56
N LYS A 27 -24.97 -4.34 -34.22
CA LYS A 27 -25.10 -3.00 -33.64
C LYS A 27 -23.85 -2.14 -33.83
N ASN A 28 -22.65 -2.74 -33.80
CA ASN A 28 -21.38 -2.03 -33.86
C ASN A 28 -20.71 -2.06 -35.24
N ALA A 29 -21.41 -2.54 -36.26
CA ALA A 29 -20.93 -2.64 -37.65
C ALA A 29 -19.55 -3.37 -37.79
N LEU A 30 -19.34 -4.44 -37.00
CA LEU A 30 -18.10 -5.24 -36.97
C LEU A 30 -18.15 -6.33 -38.06
N GLY A 31 -18.30 -5.92 -39.33
CA GLY A 31 -18.44 -6.84 -40.45
C GLY A 31 -17.22 -7.72 -40.71
N GLU A 32 -16.06 -7.25 -40.41
CA GLU A 32 -14.77 -7.97 -40.54
C GLU A 32 -14.69 -9.27 -39.72
N PHE A 33 -15.38 -9.37 -38.60
CA PHE A 33 -15.43 -10.57 -37.75
C PHE A 33 -16.60 -11.52 -38.05
N LYS A 34 -17.40 -11.18 -39.10
CA LYS A 34 -18.63 -11.91 -39.38
C LYS A 34 -18.38 -13.34 -39.88
N ASP A 35 -17.37 -13.54 -40.69
CA ASP A 35 -17.07 -14.84 -41.26
C ASP A 35 -16.61 -15.83 -40.21
N ASP A 36 -15.68 -15.45 -39.33
CA ASP A 36 -15.23 -16.26 -38.19
C ASP A 36 -16.37 -16.57 -37.22
N PHE A 37 -17.22 -15.56 -36.96
CA PHE A 37 -18.42 -15.77 -36.14
C PHE A 37 -19.38 -16.77 -36.78
N MET A 38 -19.68 -16.63 -38.09
CA MET A 38 -20.59 -17.54 -38.80
C MET A 38 -20.06 -18.97 -38.86
N GLN A 39 -18.75 -19.17 -38.89
CA GLN A 39 -18.16 -20.50 -38.80
C GLN A 39 -18.44 -21.14 -37.42
N ILE A 40 -18.25 -20.39 -36.33
CA ILE A 40 -18.58 -20.88 -34.97
C ILE A 40 -20.09 -21.23 -34.86
N VAL A 41 -20.95 -20.38 -35.41
CA VAL A 41 -22.41 -20.62 -35.45
C VAL A 41 -22.72 -21.90 -36.23
N SER A 42 -22.12 -22.09 -37.39
CA SER A 42 -22.30 -23.29 -38.24
C SER A 42 -21.89 -24.58 -37.50
N ASP A 43 -20.72 -24.57 -36.87
CA ASP A 43 -20.20 -25.71 -36.08
C ASP A 43 -21.15 -26.03 -34.91
N TYR A 44 -21.70 -25.02 -34.25
CA TYR A 44 -22.68 -25.21 -33.17
C TYR A 44 -24.04 -25.76 -33.65
N GLU A 45 -24.55 -25.26 -34.79
CA GLU A 45 -25.79 -25.79 -35.39
C GLU A 45 -25.61 -27.23 -35.86
N LEU A 46 -24.43 -27.58 -36.42
CA LEU A 46 -24.12 -28.97 -36.76
C LEU A 46 -24.16 -29.88 -35.55
N MET A 47 -23.51 -29.45 -34.45
CA MET A 47 -23.53 -30.20 -33.18
C MET A 47 -24.96 -30.38 -32.65
N LYS A 48 -25.77 -29.33 -32.68
CA LYS A 48 -27.21 -29.41 -32.30
C LYS A 48 -27.99 -30.40 -33.19
N GLY A 49 -27.67 -30.41 -34.51
CA GLY A 49 -28.26 -31.34 -35.46
C GLY A 49 -27.97 -32.80 -35.11
N PHE A 50 -26.75 -33.14 -34.67
CA PHE A 50 -26.41 -34.47 -34.21
C PHE A 50 -27.16 -34.87 -32.92
N VAL A 51 -27.28 -33.91 -31.97
CA VAL A 51 -28.05 -34.16 -30.74
C VAL A 51 -29.53 -34.43 -31.03
N LYS A 52 -30.13 -33.64 -31.95
CA LYS A 52 -31.53 -33.84 -32.38
C LYS A 52 -31.77 -35.21 -33.03
N LYS A 53 -30.75 -35.78 -33.70
CA LYS A 53 -30.81 -37.12 -34.30
C LYS A 53 -30.50 -38.25 -33.30
N GLY A 54 -30.29 -37.92 -32.01
CA GLY A 54 -30.03 -38.91 -30.96
C GLY A 54 -28.61 -39.51 -30.99
N LEU A 55 -27.70 -38.95 -31.78
CA LEU A 55 -26.31 -39.40 -31.85
C LEU A 55 -25.60 -39.09 -30.55
N GLN A 56 -25.00 -40.10 -29.93
CA GLN A 56 -24.11 -39.95 -28.77
C GLN A 56 -22.68 -39.77 -29.23
N ASP A 57 -22.09 -38.61 -28.95
CA ASP A 57 -20.68 -38.34 -29.21
C ASP A 57 -19.94 -38.18 -27.88
N PRO A 58 -19.00 -39.08 -27.55
CA PRO A 58 -18.22 -38.99 -26.32
C PRO A 58 -17.36 -37.71 -26.23
N LYS A 59 -17.05 -37.09 -27.36
CA LYS A 59 -16.24 -35.85 -27.43
C LYS A 59 -17.07 -34.58 -27.48
N ARG A 60 -18.38 -34.68 -27.33
CA ARG A 60 -19.31 -33.52 -27.42
C ARG A 60 -18.93 -32.38 -26.47
N GLU A 61 -18.59 -32.71 -25.24
CA GLU A 61 -18.20 -31.73 -24.23
C GLU A 61 -16.92 -31.02 -24.62
N GLU A 62 -15.91 -31.74 -25.11
CA GLU A 62 -14.67 -31.18 -25.61
C GLU A 62 -14.90 -30.21 -26.77
N VAL A 63 -15.69 -30.60 -27.77
CA VAL A 63 -16.04 -29.74 -28.90
C VAL A 63 -16.81 -28.49 -28.43
N TYR A 64 -17.73 -28.64 -27.49
CA TYR A 64 -18.47 -27.52 -26.94
C TYR A 64 -17.54 -26.51 -26.23
N LEU A 65 -16.60 -26.96 -25.42
CA LEU A 65 -15.61 -26.13 -24.76
C LEU A 65 -14.67 -25.45 -25.77
N GLN A 66 -14.26 -26.16 -26.84
CA GLN A 66 -13.47 -25.58 -27.90
C GLN A 66 -14.22 -24.44 -28.63
N LEU A 67 -15.53 -24.60 -28.90
CA LEU A 67 -16.33 -23.55 -29.50
C LEU A 67 -16.47 -22.34 -28.56
N LEU A 68 -16.60 -22.57 -27.25
CA LEU A 68 -16.61 -21.49 -26.26
C LEU A 68 -15.26 -20.74 -26.23
N LYS A 69 -14.14 -21.47 -26.28
CA LYS A 69 -12.79 -20.87 -26.36
C LYS A 69 -12.59 -20.04 -27.64
N ARG A 70 -13.03 -20.56 -28.79
CA ARG A 70 -13.00 -19.80 -30.08
C ARG A 70 -13.86 -18.53 -30.01
N LEU A 71 -15.06 -18.63 -29.45
CA LEU A 71 -15.94 -17.47 -29.28
C LEU A 71 -15.36 -16.45 -28.31
N TYR A 72 -14.68 -16.91 -27.25
CA TYR A 72 -13.96 -16.03 -26.33
C TYR A 72 -12.79 -15.31 -27.02
N GLY A 73 -11.98 -15.99 -27.82
CA GLY A 73 -10.93 -15.38 -28.64
C GLY A 73 -11.48 -14.30 -29.55
N LEU A 74 -12.57 -14.59 -30.26
CA LEU A 74 -13.25 -13.63 -31.12
C LEU A 74 -13.76 -12.40 -30.35
N CYS A 75 -14.27 -12.59 -29.10
CA CYS A 75 -14.64 -11.47 -28.22
C CYS A 75 -13.44 -10.58 -27.90
N ASN A 76 -12.29 -11.18 -27.64
CA ASN A 76 -11.07 -10.45 -27.33
C ASN A 76 -10.59 -9.63 -28.54
N ASP A 77 -10.63 -10.21 -29.75
CA ASP A 77 -10.23 -9.53 -30.98
C ASP A 77 -11.15 -8.35 -31.30
N MET A 78 -12.46 -8.54 -31.19
CA MET A 78 -13.43 -7.45 -31.32
C MET A 78 -13.22 -6.36 -30.27
N THR A 79 -12.92 -6.74 -29.03
CA THR A 79 -12.66 -5.77 -27.95
C THR A 79 -11.40 -4.98 -28.22
N THR A 80 -10.33 -5.64 -28.68
CA THR A 80 -9.08 -4.99 -29.05
C THR A 80 -9.28 -4.03 -30.21
N ASP A 81 -10.01 -4.44 -31.23
CA ASP A 81 -10.31 -3.59 -32.39
C ASP A 81 -11.15 -2.37 -32.02
N LEU A 82 -12.19 -2.55 -31.22
CA LEU A 82 -13.01 -1.46 -30.73
C LEU A 82 -12.20 -0.46 -29.87
N LYS A 83 -11.29 -0.97 -29.05
CA LYS A 83 -10.39 -0.11 -28.26
C LYS A 83 -9.39 0.64 -29.16
N LYS A 84 -8.86 0.01 -30.20
CA LYS A 84 -8.02 0.67 -31.21
C LYS A 84 -8.76 1.82 -31.89
N LYS A 85 -10.01 1.62 -32.25
CA LYS A 85 -10.84 2.61 -32.96
C LYS A 85 -11.45 3.68 -32.04
N GLY A 86 -11.73 3.32 -30.79
CA GLY A 86 -12.50 4.15 -29.85
C GLY A 86 -11.69 4.91 -28.81
N THR A 87 -10.44 4.53 -28.58
CA THR A 87 -9.58 5.14 -27.56
C THR A 87 -8.47 5.93 -28.23
N ALA A 88 -8.48 7.25 -28.11
CA ALA A 88 -7.53 8.14 -28.78
C ALA A 88 -6.04 7.72 -28.58
N GLY A 89 -5.70 7.21 -27.40
CA GLY A 89 -4.35 6.72 -27.11
C GLY A 89 -3.95 5.51 -27.95
N LEU A 90 -4.78 4.44 -27.95
CA LEU A 90 -4.45 3.22 -28.68
C LEU A 90 -4.51 3.42 -30.20
N THR A 91 -5.44 4.26 -30.69
CA THR A 91 -5.49 4.66 -32.10
C THR A 91 -4.19 5.37 -32.52
N TYR A 92 -3.69 6.28 -31.70
CA TYR A 92 -2.43 6.97 -31.94
C TYR A 92 -1.24 5.99 -31.97
N TYR A 93 -1.18 5.08 -31.01
CA TYR A 93 -0.05 4.16 -30.91
C TYR A 93 -0.08 3.03 -31.94
N SER A 94 -1.27 2.61 -32.41
CA SER A 94 -1.37 1.57 -33.44
C SER A 94 -0.70 1.94 -34.75
N GLN A 95 -0.55 3.24 -35.04
CA GLN A 95 0.17 3.71 -36.24
C GLN A 95 1.68 3.47 -36.20
N TYR A 96 2.26 3.23 -34.99
CA TYR A 96 3.67 2.90 -34.84
C TYR A 96 3.91 1.41 -34.82
N ALA A 97 2.87 0.58 -34.76
CA ALA A 97 2.98 -0.88 -34.80
C ALA A 97 3.31 -1.33 -36.22
N PHE A 98 3.94 -2.49 -36.33
CA PHE A 98 4.03 -3.18 -37.63
C PHE A 98 2.63 -3.56 -38.11
N ASP A 99 2.32 -3.30 -39.38
CA ASP A 99 1.10 -3.82 -40.00
C ASP A 99 1.17 -5.36 -40.07
N TYR A 100 2.32 -5.88 -40.43
CA TYR A 100 2.65 -7.30 -40.47
C TYR A 100 4.17 -7.49 -40.27
N ILE A 101 4.56 -8.50 -39.49
CA ILE A 101 5.94 -8.92 -39.32
C ILE A 101 5.98 -10.44 -39.11
N GLN A 102 6.94 -11.11 -39.73
CA GLN A 102 7.15 -12.54 -39.50
C GLN A 102 7.97 -12.79 -38.23
N THR A 103 7.70 -13.90 -37.55
CA THR A 103 8.41 -14.28 -36.32
C THR A 103 9.92 -14.43 -36.53
N ASP A 104 10.32 -14.99 -37.69
CA ASP A 104 11.73 -15.14 -38.00
C ASP A 104 12.44 -13.81 -38.25
N GLU A 105 11.75 -12.82 -38.79
CA GLU A 105 12.27 -11.45 -38.94
C GLU A 105 12.50 -10.77 -37.60
N ILE A 106 11.59 -10.98 -36.62
CA ILE A 106 11.76 -10.46 -35.25
C ILE A 106 13.04 -11.03 -34.64
N ARG A 107 13.20 -12.35 -34.69
CA ARG A 107 14.38 -13.02 -34.14
C ARG A 107 15.67 -12.53 -34.81
N LEU A 108 15.70 -12.56 -36.13
CA LEU A 108 16.89 -12.16 -36.89
C LEU A 108 17.30 -10.71 -36.57
N PHE A 109 16.36 -9.79 -36.45
CA PHE A 109 16.65 -8.38 -36.14
C PHE A 109 17.25 -8.23 -34.74
N LEU A 110 16.66 -8.88 -33.71
CA LEU A 110 17.15 -8.80 -32.34
C LEU A 110 18.53 -9.46 -32.16
N GLU A 111 18.77 -10.61 -32.82
CA GLU A 111 20.06 -11.27 -32.77
C GLU A 111 21.15 -10.52 -33.56
N SER A 112 20.81 -9.92 -34.70
CA SER A 112 21.76 -9.10 -35.46
C SER A 112 22.20 -7.85 -34.70
N PHE A 113 21.30 -7.22 -33.93
CA PHE A 113 21.67 -6.10 -33.08
C PHE A 113 22.77 -6.46 -32.08
N VAL A 114 22.66 -7.59 -31.39
CA VAL A 114 23.69 -8.05 -30.43
C VAL A 114 25.04 -8.26 -31.12
N GLN A 115 25.03 -8.85 -32.33
CA GLN A 115 26.23 -9.05 -33.13
C GLN A 115 26.85 -7.70 -33.58
N ASP A 116 26.01 -6.76 -34.05
CA ASP A 116 26.46 -5.44 -34.49
C ASP A 116 27.03 -4.60 -33.35
N VAL A 117 26.43 -4.66 -32.16
CA VAL A 117 26.97 -3.99 -30.94
C VAL A 117 28.33 -4.59 -30.57
N ALA A 118 28.49 -5.90 -30.64
CA ALA A 118 29.77 -6.57 -30.38
C ALA A 118 30.86 -6.13 -31.38
N LEU A 119 30.52 -5.98 -32.66
CA LEU A 119 31.44 -5.49 -33.70
C LEU A 119 31.78 -4.02 -33.48
N LEU A 120 30.80 -3.18 -33.14
CA LEU A 120 31.05 -1.75 -32.87
C LEU A 120 31.93 -1.51 -31.65
N SER A 121 31.96 -2.43 -30.68
CA SER A 121 32.87 -2.33 -29.54
C SER A 121 34.36 -2.39 -29.95
N LEU A 122 34.65 -2.89 -31.14
CA LEU A 122 35.97 -2.95 -31.75
C LEU A 122 36.30 -1.73 -32.63
N GLU A 123 35.29 -0.94 -32.99
CA GLU A 123 35.37 0.23 -33.86
C GLU A 123 35.04 1.50 -33.04
N ASN A 124 35.94 2.49 -32.94
CA ASN A 124 35.64 3.79 -32.34
C ASN A 124 34.87 4.70 -33.33
N ASN A 125 33.63 4.35 -33.65
CA ASN A 125 32.79 5.12 -34.57
C ASN A 125 31.43 5.48 -33.94
N ASP A 126 31.38 6.65 -33.28
CA ASP A 126 30.22 7.12 -32.57
C ASP A 126 29.00 7.35 -33.47
N THR A 127 29.21 7.82 -34.69
CA THR A 127 28.11 8.04 -35.65
C THR A 127 27.42 6.72 -36.02
N ARG A 128 28.19 5.68 -36.31
CA ARG A 128 27.65 4.35 -36.64
C ARG A 128 26.93 3.74 -35.41
N LYS A 129 27.49 3.96 -34.22
CA LYS A 129 26.85 3.54 -32.96
C LYS A 129 25.48 4.19 -32.80
N GLN A 130 25.38 5.49 -32.99
CA GLN A 130 24.11 6.25 -32.88
C GLN A 130 23.08 5.79 -33.92
N GLU A 131 23.49 5.55 -35.15
CA GLU A 131 22.60 5.03 -36.19
C GLU A 131 22.06 3.65 -35.86
N LEU A 132 22.91 2.74 -35.36
CA LEU A 132 22.51 1.40 -34.95
C LEU A 132 21.48 1.46 -33.82
N TYR A 133 21.76 2.19 -32.73
CA TYR A 133 20.81 2.33 -31.60
C TYR A 133 19.52 3.04 -32.02
N SER A 134 19.55 3.97 -32.97
CA SER A 134 18.33 4.61 -33.48
C SER A 134 17.44 3.63 -34.22
N LYS A 135 18.00 2.85 -35.15
CA LYS A 135 17.25 1.82 -35.90
C LYS A 135 16.71 0.73 -35.00
N HIS A 136 17.50 0.32 -34.02
CA HIS A 136 17.07 -0.65 -33.02
C HIS A 136 15.91 -0.13 -32.16
N HIS A 137 16.00 1.10 -31.68
CA HIS A 137 14.92 1.73 -30.91
C HIS A 137 13.62 1.87 -31.72
N GLU A 138 13.71 2.26 -33.00
CA GLU A 138 12.55 2.34 -33.88
C GLU A 138 11.89 0.96 -34.04
N PHE A 139 12.69 -0.09 -34.28
CA PHE A 139 12.20 -1.46 -34.38
C PHE A 139 11.54 -1.92 -33.07
N LEU A 140 12.19 -1.73 -31.92
CA LEU A 140 11.65 -2.11 -30.61
C LEU A 140 10.37 -1.35 -30.28
N THR A 141 10.28 -0.07 -30.65
CA THR A 141 9.07 0.73 -30.49
C THR A 141 7.92 0.13 -31.31
N ALA A 142 8.19 -0.21 -32.57
CA ALA A 142 7.19 -0.83 -33.44
C ALA A 142 6.79 -2.23 -32.95
N LEU A 143 7.73 -3.03 -32.48
CA LEU A 143 7.46 -4.36 -31.90
C LEU A 143 6.65 -4.27 -30.61
N PHE A 144 6.97 -3.30 -29.74
CA PHE A 144 6.23 -3.05 -28.50
C PHE A 144 4.76 -2.76 -28.79
N TYR A 145 4.48 -1.86 -29.73
CA TYR A 145 3.10 -1.52 -30.07
C TYR A 145 2.41 -2.63 -30.87
N HIS A 146 3.14 -3.38 -31.68
CA HIS A 146 2.61 -4.57 -32.34
C HIS A 146 2.11 -5.60 -31.32
N ILE A 147 2.90 -5.92 -30.31
CA ILE A 147 2.51 -6.83 -29.23
C ILE A 147 1.33 -6.25 -28.44
N LEU A 148 1.41 -4.98 -28.04
CA LEU A 148 0.40 -4.30 -27.24
C LEU A 148 -0.99 -4.29 -27.90
N THR A 149 -1.02 -4.13 -29.23
CA THR A 149 -2.25 -4.03 -30.02
C THR A 149 -2.60 -5.30 -30.79
N SER A 150 -1.86 -6.40 -30.58
CA SER A 150 -2.10 -7.68 -31.25
C SER A 150 -3.44 -8.30 -30.85
N ALA A 151 -4.04 -9.04 -31.80
CA ALA A 151 -5.17 -9.94 -31.55
C ALA A 151 -4.82 -11.00 -30.50
N HIS A 152 -5.78 -11.88 -30.17
CA HIS A 152 -5.46 -13.00 -29.28
C HIS A 152 -4.38 -13.90 -29.94
N TRP A 153 -3.49 -14.42 -29.10
CA TRP A 153 -2.41 -15.26 -29.59
C TRP A 153 -2.83 -16.72 -29.70
N ASP A 154 -2.40 -17.38 -30.76
CA ASP A 154 -2.45 -18.82 -30.88
C ASP A 154 -1.29 -19.50 -30.12
N GLU A 155 -1.31 -20.81 -30.11
CA GLU A 155 -0.29 -21.62 -29.44
C GLU A 155 1.10 -21.44 -30.10
N GLN A 156 1.14 -21.26 -31.41
CA GLN A 156 2.41 -21.11 -32.14
C GLN A 156 3.09 -19.80 -31.80
N THR A 157 2.34 -18.71 -31.78
CA THR A 157 2.82 -17.38 -31.38
C THR A 157 3.34 -17.40 -29.93
N LYS A 158 2.61 -18.05 -29.01
CA LYS A 158 3.07 -18.21 -27.62
C LYS A 158 4.40 -18.96 -27.56
N LEU A 159 4.52 -20.09 -28.25
CA LEU A 159 5.76 -20.91 -28.27
C LEU A 159 6.93 -20.13 -28.87
N PHE A 160 6.70 -19.35 -29.91
CA PHE A 160 7.74 -18.47 -30.48
C PHE A 160 8.28 -17.49 -29.44
N TYR A 161 7.40 -16.75 -28.72
CA TYR A 161 7.86 -15.80 -27.71
C TYR A 161 8.43 -16.49 -26.46
N GLN A 162 8.01 -17.72 -26.13
CA GLN A 162 8.65 -18.52 -25.09
C GLN A 162 10.12 -18.81 -25.42
N ASP A 163 10.37 -19.27 -26.65
CA ASP A 163 11.71 -19.57 -27.10
C ASP A 163 12.58 -18.31 -27.26
N LEU A 164 12.00 -17.24 -27.80
CA LEU A 164 12.68 -15.96 -27.97
C LEU A 164 13.14 -15.37 -26.62
N LEU A 165 12.23 -15.27 -25.62
CA LEU A 165 12.52 -14.64 -24.33
C LEU A 165 13.45 -15.45 -23.43
N LEU A 166 13.64 -16.75 -23.71
CA LEU A 166 14.62 -17.59 -23.01
C LEU A 166 15.93 -17.71 -23.78
N SER A 167 16.01 -17.16 -24.99
CA SER A 167 17.21 -17.23 -25.81
C SER A 167 18.34 -16.38 -25.22
N PRO A 168 19.56 -16.93 -25.10
CA PRO A 168 20.73 -16.16 -24.70
C PRO A 168 21.28 -15.26 -25.82
N THR A 169 20.70 -15.31 -27.03
CA THR A 169 21.20 -14.61 -28.22
C THR A 169 20.56 -13.22 -28.39
N ILE A 170 19.55 -12.89 -27.62
CA ILE A 170 18.94 -11.56 -27.62
C ILE A 170 19.38 -10.74 -26.41
N ASP A 171 19.33 -9.42 -26.53
CA ASP A 171 19.66 -8.53 -25.42
C ASP A 171 18.64 -8.62 -24.29
N SER A 172 19.12 -8.63 -23.04
CA SER A 172 18.27 -8.71 -21.85
C SER A 172 17.31 -7.52 -21.76
N MET A 173 17.73 -6.32 -22.19
CA MET A 173 16.87 -5.13 -22.15
C MET A 173 15.71 -5.25 -23.14
N ASP A 174 15.95 -5.83 -24.31
CA ASP A 174 14.91 -6.10 -25.31
C ASP A 174 13.88 -7.09 -24.78
N ALA A 175 14.35 -8.20 -24.20
CA ALA A 175 13.47 -9.19 -23.58
C ALA A 175 12.64 -8.58 -22.44
N GLN A 176 13.23 -7.73 -21.61
CA GLN A 176 12.53 -7.01 -20.53
C GLN A 176 11.44 -6.09 -21.08
N LEU A 177 11.69 -5.41 -22.20
CA LEU A 177 10.71 -4.51 -22.82
C LEU A 177 9.56 -5.32 -23.45
N ILE A 178 9.86 -6.43 -24.11
CA ILE A 178 8.87 -7.37 -24.68
C ILE A 178 7.96 -7.93 -23.58
N VAL A 179 8.50 -8.37 -22.44
CA VAL A 179 7.73 -8.82 -21.28
C VAL A 179 6.76 -7.73 -20.80
N SER A 180 7.20 -6.47 -20.80
CA SER A 180 6.34 -5.34 -20.41
C SER A 180 5.23 -5.09 -21.42
N ALA A 181 5.50 -5.21 -22.72
CA ALA A 181 4.49 -5.12 -23.79
C ALA A 181 3.41 -6.19 -23.63
N VAL A 182 3.82 -7.43 -23.38
CA VAL A 182 2.90 -8.57 -23.16
C VAL A 182 2.04 -8.34 -21.92
N MET A 183 2.62 -7.89 -20.81
CA MET A 183 1.88 -7.55 -19.58
C MET A 183 0.81 -6.50 -19.87
N LEU A 184 1.17 -5.40 -20.53
CA LEU A 184 0.21 -4.35 -20.87
C LEU A 184 -0.87 -4.84 -21.85
N ALA A 185 -0.54 -5.70 -22.79
CA ALA A 185 -1.51 -6.32 -23.68
C ALA A 185 -2.55 -7.14 -22.91
N VAL A 186 -2.13 -7.90 -21.89
CA VAL A 186 -3.05 -8.65 -21.00
C VAL A 186 -3.89 -7.71 -20.14
N LEU A 187 -3.30 -6.63 -19.61
CA LEU A 187 -4.04 -5.61 -18.85
C LEU A 187 -5.00 -4.79 -19.72
N ASN A 188 -4.77 -4.73 -21.03
CA ASN A 188 -5.69 -4.14 -21.98
C ASN A 188 -6.88 -5.07 -22.26
N VAL A 189 -6.59 -6.29 -22.72
CA VAL A 189 -7.58 -7.36 -22.96
C VAL A 189 -6.97 -8.69 -22.53
N PHE A 190 -7.61 -9.38 -21.59
CA PHE A 190 -7.10 -10.62 -21.04
C PHE A 190 -6.99 -11.70 -22.13
N ASP A 191 -5.77 -12.21 -22.33
CA ASP A 191 -5.43 -13.28 -23.26
C ASP A 191 -4.69 -14.39 -22.51
N VAL A 192 -5.23 -15.60 -22.58
CA VAL A 192 -4.69 -16.75 -21.85
C VAL A 192 -3.27 -17.12 -22.28
N ASN A 193 -2.98 -17.07 -23.59
CA ASN A 193 -1.67 -17.44 -24.11
C ASN A 193 -0.60 -16.39 -23.73
N LYS A 194 -0.94 -15.11 -23.76
CA LYS A 194 -0.07 -14.03 -23.27
C LYS A 194 0.17 -14.16 -21.77
N PHE A 195 -0.88 -14.45 -20.98
CA PHE A 195 -0.73 -14.69 -19.54
C PHE A 195 0.16 -15.91 -19.26
N MET A 196 -0.07 -17.03 -19.96
CA MET A 196 0.71 -18.24 -19.82
C MET A 196 2.18 -18.04 -20.22
N LEU A 197 2.45 -17.16 -21.19
CA LEU A 197 3.83 -16.77 -21.52
C LEU A 197 4.51 -16.10 -20.33
N LEU A 198 3.88 -15.11 -19.70
CA LEU A 198 4.46 -14.41 -18.52
C LEU A 198 4.76 -15.40 -17.39
N LEU A 199 3.84 -16.32 -17.11
CA LEU A 199 4.03 -17.36 -16.10
C LEU A 199 5.18 -18.31 -16.47
N TYR A 200 5.29 -18.70 -17.74
CA TYR A 200 6.35 -19.58 -18.24
C TYR A 200 7.72 -18.90 -18.15
N VAL A 201 7.84 -17.65 -18.59
CA VAL A 201 9.08 -16.87 -18.50
C VAL A 201 9.52 -16.71 -17.05
N TYR A 202 8.59 -16.45 -16.12
CA TYR A 202 8.91 -16.42 -14.69
C TYR A 202 9.51 -17.74 -14.20
N GLN A 203 8.97 -18.87 -14.62
CA GLN A 203 9.45 -20.19 -14.17
C GLN A 203 10.83 -20.57 -14.72
N TYR A 204 11.10 -20.22 -15.98
CA TYR A 204 12.22 -20.78 -16.73
C TYR A 204 13.32 -19.78 -17.11
N ALA A 205 13.09 -18.47 -17.01
CA ALA A 205 14.13 -17.49 -17.30
C ALA A 205 15.28 -17.56 -16.30
N THR A 206 16.49 -17.53 -16.83
CA THR A 206 17.76 -17.51 -16.07
C THR A 206 18.18 -16.09 -15.70
N ASP A 207 17.89 -15.10 -16.57
CA ASP A 207 18.13 -13.70 -16.29
C ASP A 207 17.17 -13.20 -15.22
N VAL A 208 17.73 -12.63 -14.14
CA VAL A 208 16.97 -12.18 -12.97
C VAL A 208 16.04 -11.02 -13.31
N ASN A 209 16.45 -10.10 -14.19
CA ASN A 209 15.63 -8.94 -14.56
C ASN A 209 14.40 -9.38 -15.36
N ILE A 210 14.59 -10.26 -16.35
CA ILE A 210 13.50 -10.84 -17.13
C ILE A 210 12.56 -11.60 -16.20
N LYS A 211 13.09 -12.44 -15.33
CA LYS A 211 12.34 -13.25 -14.38
C LYS A 211 11.48 -12.39 -13.44
N GLN A 212 12.05 -11.34 -12.86
CA GLN A 212 11.32 -10.49 -11.94
C GLN A 212 10.26 -9.63 -12.65
N ARG A 213 10.52 -9.15 -13.88
CA ARG A 213 9.49 -8.50 -14.70
C ARG A 213 8.34 -9.43 -15.03
N ALA A 214 8.65 -10.68 -15.38
CA ALA A 214 7.64 -11.70 -15.65
C ALA A 214 6.82 -12.04 -14.40
N LEU A 215 7.46 -12.12 -13.20
CA LEU A 215 6.75 -12.29 -11.92
C LEU A 215 5.72 -11.19 -11.69
N VAL A 216 6.15 -9.94 -11.77
CA VAL A 216 5.25 -8.80 -11.62
C VAL A 216 4.16 -8.83 -12.69
N GLY A 217 4.55 -9.13 -13.93
CA GLY A 217 3.65 -9.15 -15.09
C GLY A 217 2.49 -10.12 -14.92
N TRP A 218 2.75 -11.39 -14.58
CA TRP A 218 1.67 -12.37 -14.45
C TRP A 218 0.81 -12.13 -13.20
N ILE A 219 1.39 -11.64 -12.09
CA ILE A 219 0.63 -11.30 -10.89
C ILE A 219 -0.35 -10.13 -11.14
N LEU A 220 0.12 -9.05 -11.75
CA LEU A 220 -0.75 -7.90 -12.07
C LEU A 220 -1.80 -8.23 -13.13
N SER A 221 -1.57 -9.26 -13.91
CA SER A 221 -2.46 -9.73 -14.97
C SER A 221 -3.38 -10.89 -14.55
N LEU A 222 -3.44 -11.22 -13.23
CA LEU A 222 -4.33 -12.27 -12.72
C LEU A 222 -5.78 -11.98 -13.08
N PRO A 223 -6.52 -12.95 -13.64
CA PRO A 223 -7.92 -12.75 -13.97
C PRO A 223 -8.79 -12.73 -12.70
N ASP A 224 -9.75 -11.81 -12.66
CA ASP A 224 -10.72 -11.68 -11.56
C ASP A 224 -11.92 -12.63 -11.70
N SER A 225 -12.14 -13.16 -12.91
CA SER A 225 -13.27 -13.99 -13.25
C SER A 225 -13.01 -15.47 -13.03
N GLU A 226 -14.11 -16.26 -12.99
CA GLU A 226 -13.99 -17.71 -12.98
C GLU A 226 -13.30 -18.24 -14.23
N THR A 227 -12.30 -19.09 -14.01
CA THR A 227 -11.44 -19.63 -15.08
C THR A 227 -11.82 -21.06 -15.48
N ARG A 228 -13.08 -21.45 -15.27
CA ARG A 228 -13.55 -22.82 -15.59
C ARG A 228 -13.35 -23.21 -17.04
N LEU A 229 -13.39 -22.23 -17.94
CA LEU A 229 -13.14 -22.46 -19.37
C LEU A 229 -11.67 -22.81 -19.67
N PHE A 230 -10.76 -22.39 -18.78
CA PHE A 230 -9.33 -22.56 -18.92
C PHE A 230 -8.71 -23.25 -17.69
N PRO A 231 -8.99 -24.56 -17.47
CA PRO A 231 -8.49 -25.31 -16.31
C PRO A 231 -6.96 -25.36 -16.25
N GLU A 232 -6.30 -25.21 -17.40
CA GLU A 232 -4.86 -25.09 -17.51
C GLU A 232 -4.27 -23.92 -16.73
N LEU A 233 -4.99 -22.81 -16.58
CA LEU A 233 -4.57 -21.65 -15.76
C LEU A 233 -4.40 -22.04 -14.30
N GLU A 234 -5.40 -22.70 -13.74
CA GLU A 234 -5.38 -23.11 -12.33
C GLU A 234 -4.23 -24.09 -12.06
N THR A 235 -4.09 -25.10 -12.93
CA THR A 235 -3.03 -26.10 -12.81
C THR A 235 -1.65 -25.47 -12.89
N SER A 236 -1.43 -24.55 -13.83
CA SER A 236 -0.14 -23.89 -14.05
C SER A 236 0.20 -22.91 -12.92
N VAL A 237 -0.76 -22.10 -12.46
CA VAL A 237 -0.55 -21.20 -11.32
C VAL A 237 -0.27 -22.00 -10.05
N LYS A 238 -1.04 -23.05 -9.76
CA LYS A 238 -0.79 -23.92 -8.61
C LYS A 238 0.61 -24.55 -8.66
N LYS A 239 1.04 -25.03 -9.82
CA LYS A 239 2.38 -25.59 -10.02
C LYS A 239 3.47 -24.54 -9.80
N ALA A 240 3.26 -23.30 -10.27
CA ALA A 240 4.21 -22.20 -10.10
C ALA A 240 4.41 -21.81 -8.62
N ILE A 241 3.35 -21.87 -7.80
CA ILE A 241 3.38 -21.45 -6.38
C ILE A 241 3.74 -22.61 -5.42
N THR A 242 4.20 -23.75 -5.92
CA THR A 242 4.49 -24.93 -5.07
C THR A 242 5.68 -24.69 -4.13
N SER A 243 6.64 -23.88 -4.54
CA SER A 243 7.87 -23.62 -3.77
C SER A 243 7.67 -22.55 -2.69
N GLU A 244 8.22 -22.78 -1.49
CA GLU A 244 8.24 -21.78 -0.42
C GLU A 244 8.98 -20.50 -0.81
N THR A 245 10.00 -20.59 -1.67
CA THR A 245 10.69 -19.41 -2.21
C THR A 245 9.75 -18.54 -3.05
N VAL A 246 8.90 -19.16 -3.88
CA VAL A 246 7.91 -18.44 -4.69
C VAL A 246 6.84 -17.79 -3.80
N LYS A 247 6.35 -18.50 -2.79
CA LYS A 247 5.38 -17.92 -1.83
C LYS A 247 5.99 -16.71 -1.12
N ARG A 248 7.26 -16.78 -0.76
CA ARG A 248 8.00 -15.66 -0.17
C ARG A 248 8.14 -14.48 -1.13
N ASP A 249 8.50 -14.74 -2.39
CA ASP A 249 8.56 -13.71 -3.43
C ASP A 249 7.20 -13.03 -3.64
N LEU A 250 6.10 -13.78 -3.57
CA LEU A 250 4.74 -13.24 -3.65
C LEU A 250 4.41 -12.36 -2.44
N LEU A 251 4.76 -12.78 -1.24
CA LEU A 251 4.55 -11.95 -0.05
C LEU A 251 5.31 -10.62 -0.16
N GLU A 252 6.58 -10.66 -0.56
CA GLU A 252 7.39 -9.46 -0.77
C GLU A 252 6.80 -8.56 -1.86
N LEU A 253 6.32 -9.13 -2.97
CA LEU A 253 5.65 -8.38 -4.04
C LEU A 253 4.37 -7.70 -3.53
N GLN A 254 3.55 -8.40 -2.74
CA GLN A 254 2.33 -7.82 -2.17
C GLN A 254 2.66 -6.64 -1.24
N ILE A 255 3.67 -6.78 -0.41
CA ILE A 255 4.16 -5.70 0.47
C ILE A 255 4.65 -4.52 -0.37
N GLN A 256 5.42 -4.76 -1.42
CA GLN A 256 5.91 -3.73 -2.34
C GLN A 256 4.77 -3.00 -3.05
N MET A 257 3.71 -3.70 -3.46
CA MET A 257 2.51 -3.08 -4.02
C MET A 257 1.82 -2.14 -3.02
N ILE A 258 1.72 -2.53 -1.76
CA ILE A 258 1.14 -1.70 -0.71
C ILE A 258 1.96 -0.42 -0.50
N TYR A 259 3.29 -0.51 -0.53
CA TYR A 259 4.15 0.68 -0.49
C TYR A 259 3.95 1.60 -1.70
N CYS A 260 3.85 1.05 -2.91
CA CYS A 260 3.59 1.85 -4.11
C CYS A 260 2.25 2.61 -4.01
N VAL A 261 1.19 1.95 -3.59
CA VAL A 261 -0.14 2.59 -3.42
C VAL A 261 -0.13 3.65 -2.32
N SER A 262 0.70 3.48 -1.30
CA SER A 262 0.86 4.45 -0.21
C SER A 262 1.80 5.62 -0.54
N ALA A 263 2.48 5.60 -1.70
CA ALA A 263 3.53 6.57 -2.04
C ALA A 263 3.05 8.03 -2.02
N GLU A 264 1.80 8.32 -2.34
CA GLU A 264 1.24 9.68 -2.26
C GLU A 264 1.03 10.13 -0.82
N GLU A 265 0.43 9.28 0.03
CA GLU A 265 0.26 9.56 1.46
C GLU A 265 1.61 9.74 2.15
N ASP A 266 2.57 8.88 1.82
CA ASP A 266 3.94 8.96 2.33
C ASP A 266 4.64 10.26 1.86
N THR A 267 4.42 10.68 0.59
CA THR A 267 4.94 11.94 0.04
C THR A 267 4.37 13.15 0.77
N GLU A 268 3.05 13.18 1.01
CA GLU A 268 2.40 14.26 1.77
C GLU A 268 2.94 14.34 3.21
N ALA A 269 3.16 13.20 3.86
CA ALA A 269 3.76 13.14 5.18
C ALA A 269 5.20 13.67 5.18
N ILE A 270 6.01 13.31 4.18
CA ILE A 270 7.38 13.81 4.00
C ILE A 270 7.39 15.33 3.79
N GLN A 271 6.51 15.83 2.92
CA GLN A 271 6.42 17.28 2.65
C GLN A 271 5.96 18.08 3.87
N ARG A 272 5.07 17.54 4.68
CA ARG A 272 4.57 18.21 5.87
C ARG A 272 5.51 18.15 7.06
N ASP A 273 6.11 16.98 7.30
CA ASP A 273 6.76 16.67 8.58
C ASP A 273 8.30 16.66 8.49
N ILE A 274 8.89 16.43 7.30
CA ILE A 274 10.33 16.24 7.10
C ILE A 274 10.96 17.42 6.33
N ILE A 275 10.41 17.77 5.17
CA ILE A 275 11.02 18.80 4.30
C ILE A 275 11.18 20.16 4.99
N PRO A 276 10.21 20.67 5.79
CA PRO A 276 10.37 21.94 6.46
C PRO A 276 11.55 21.98 7.45
N GLN A 277 11.82 20.85 8.09
CA GLN A 277 12.96 20.73 9.04
C GLN A 277 14.29 20.70 8.28
N ILE A 278 14.36 20.02 7.13
CA ILE A 278 15.54 19.99 6.27
C ILE A 278 15.85 21.41 5.73
N ILE A 279 14.84 22.14 5.26
CA ILE A 279 15.00 23.50 4.73
C ILE A 279 15.48 24.46 5.83
N LYS A 280 14.92 24.38 7.05
CA LYS A 280 15.38 25.17 8.20
C LYS A 280 16.83 24.88 8.54
N GLY A 281 17.26 23.62 8.54
CA GLY A 281 18.65 23.23 8.81
C GLY A 281 19.61 23.65 7.71
N GLN A 282 19.20 23.67 6.43
CA GLN A 282 20.04 24.11 5.32
C GLN A 282 20.23 25.63 5.28
N ASN A 283 19.28 26.43 5.68
CA ASN A 283 19.40 27.90 5.75
C ASN A 283 20.44 28.35 6.78
N LEU A 284 20.89 27.47 7.67
CA LEU A 284 22.00 27.75 8.60
C LEU A 284 23.39 27.70 7.94
N ASN A 285 23.52 27.22 6.71
CA ASN A 285 24.83 26.94 6.10
C ASN A 285 25.11 27.63 4.76
N TRP A 286 24.20 28.43 4.17
CA TRP A 286 24.35 28.77 2.73
C TRP A 286 24.17 30.22 2.32
N ASP A 287 23.98 31.20 3.20
CA ASP A 287 23.94 32.59 2.73
C ASP A 287 24.65 33.57 3.64
N ASP A 288 25.57 34.28 2.99
CA ASP A 288 26.17 35.59 3.29
C ASP A 288 26.96 35.78 4.59
N GLU A 289 28.24 36.08 4.38
CA GLU A 289 29.15 36.76 5.29
C GLU A 289 28.60 38.11 5.84
N THR A 290 27.42 38.12 6.41
CA THR A 290 26.93 39.29 7.12
C THR A 290 27.00 39.08 8.63
N ASN A 291 27.65 40.04 9.29
CA ASN A 291 27.92 40.12 10.73
C ASN A 291 26.75 39.91 11.69
N SER A 292 25.52 39.69 11.20
CA SER A 292 24.34 39.47 12.03
C SER A 292 24.16 38.01 12.49
N GLU A 293 24.71 37.03 11.74
CA GLU A 293 24.58 35.60 12.08
C GLU A 293 25.57 35.17 13.16
N GLN A 294 26.81 35.68 13.11
CA GLN A 294 27.76 35.46 14.19
C GLN A 294 27.28 35.99 15.54
N LEU A 295 26.47 37.06 15.54
CA LEU A 295 25.88 37.60 16.76
C LEU A 295 24.74 36.70 17.29
N ASN A 296 23.94 36.09 16.43
CA ASN A 296 22.88 35.15 16.81
C ASN A 296 23.45 33.82 17.32
N GLU A 297 24.51 33.29 16.73
CA GLU A 297 25.19 32.08 17.20
C GLU A 297 25.84 32.28 18.59
N ILE A 298 26.34 33.50 18.86
CA ILE A 298 26.89 33.84 20.18
C ILE A 298 25.80 34.04 21.24
N LEU A 299 24.61 34.51 20.82
CA LEU A 299 23.49 34.77 21.73
C LEU A 299 22.62 33.53 22.02
N HIS A 300 22.57 32.56 21.10
CA HIS A 300 21.78 31.35 21.22
C HIS A 300 22.52 30.11 20.69
N PRO A 301 23.63 29.68 21.33
CA PRO A 301 24.40 28.51 20.88
C PRO A 301 23.58 27.21 20.83
N ASP A 302 22.59 27.08 21.72
CA ASP A 302 21.71 25.89 21.79
C ASP A 302 20.77 25.79 20.58
N SER A 303 20.51 26.87 19.84
CA SER A 303 19.56 26.86 18.72
C SER A 303 20.16 26.26 17.44
N SER A 304 21.46 26.40 17.22
CA SER A 304 22.14 25.80 16.07
C SER A 304 22.36 24.29 16.28
N GLU A 305 22.67 23.89 17.50
CA GLU A 305 22.86 22.48 17.87
C GLU A 305 21.51 21.71 17.80
N GLN A 306 20.43 22.32 18.28
CA GLN A 306 19.06 21.75 18.15
C GLN A 306 18.61 21.64 16.69
N ALA A 307 18.90 22.65 15.85
CA ALA A 307 18.53 22.58 14.43
C ALA A 307 19.35 21.54 13.66
N MET A 308 20.62 21.33 14.03
CA MET A 308 21.47 20.29 13.46
C MET A 308 20.97 18.89 13.88
N GLU A 309 20.60 18.72 15.15
CA GLU A 309 20.01 17.49 15.66
C GLU A 309 18.65 17.18 14.99
N GLU A 310 17.79 18.19 14.79
CA GLU A 310 16.52 18.03 14.05
C GLU A 310 16.76 17.65 12.58
N LEU A 311 17.77 18.20 11.94
CA LEU A 311 18.17 17.88 10.57
C LEU A 311 18.65 16.43 10.48
N GLU A 312 19.54 16.01 11.39
CA GLU A 312 20.06 14.63 11.45
C GLU A 312 18.92 13.63 11.70
N ASN A 313 18.04 13.92 12.66
CA ASN A 313 16.88 13.10 12.96
C ASN A 313 15.93 12.98 11.76
N SER A 314 15.71 14.05 11.01
CA SER A 314 14.87 14.06 9.81
C SER A 314 15.49 13.25 8.69
N TYR A 315 16.80 13.37 8.49
CA TYR A 315 17.54 12.58 7.53
C TYR A 315 17.51 11.07 7.89
N MET A 316 17.77 10.72 9.15
CA MET A 316 17.72 9.35 9.64
C MET A 316 16.31 8.74 9.47
N LYS A 317 15.26 9.52 9.73
CA LYS A 317 13.87 9.10 9.52
C LYS A 317 13.58 8.82 8.05
N MET A 318 14.04 9.68 7.13
CA MET A 318 13.87 9.47 5.70
C MET A 318 14.62 8.23 5.21
N MET A 319 15.84 8.00 5.70
CA MET A 319 16.62 6.81 5.40
C MET A 319 15.98 5.52 5.93
N ASP A 320 15.39 5.56 7.12
CA ASP A 320 14.64 4.43 7.69
C ASP A 320 13.39 4.11 6.86
N MET A 321 12.65 5.13 6.41
CA MET A 321 11.53 4.95 5.49
C MET A 321 11.96 4.27 4.18
N GLN A 322 13.07 4.71 3.59
CA GLN A 322 13.63 4.11 2.37
C GLN A 322 14.04 2.65 2.59
N LYS A 323 14.74 2.35 3.70
CA LYS A 323 15.12 0.97 4.05
C LYS A 323 13.91 0.06 4.22
N LYS A 324 12.81 0.58 4.74
CA LYS A 324 11.53 -0.13 4.87
C LYS A 324 10.80 -0.33 3.52
N GLY A 325 11.28 0.27 2.43
CA GLY A 325 10.73 0.11 1.09
C GLY A 325 9.77 1.22 0.64
N VAL A 326 9.61 2.30 1.41
CA VAL A 326 8.80 3.47 1.04
C VAL A 326 9.43 4.17 -0.17
N ASP A 327 8.59 4.58 -1.13
CA ASP A 327 9.03 5.34 -2.30
C ASP A 327 9.12 6.84 -1.99
N ILE A 328 10.22 7.25 -1.37
CA ILE A 328 10.46 8.65 -0.98
C ILE A 328 10.71 9.59 -2.16
N TYR A 329 10.92 9.06 -3.36
CA TYR A 329 11.26 9.83 -4.56
C TYR A 329 10.05 10.15 -5.44
N PHE A 330 8.91 9.50 -5.22
CA PHE A 330 7.70 9.65 -6.05
C PHE A 330 7.29 11.11 -6.25
N GLY A 331 7.21 11.89 -5.18
CA GLY A 331 6.78 13.29 -5.22
C GLY A 331 7.68 14.18 -6.07
N GLY A 332 9.00 13.99 -5.97
CA GLY A 332 9.98 14.76 -6.75
C GLY A 332 9.93 14.44 -8.24
N PHE A 333 9.86 13.16 -8.59
CA PHE A 333 9.88 12.73 -9.99
C PHE A 333 8.53 12.87 -10.71
N SER A 334 7.42 12.99 -10.01
CA SER A 334 6.08 13.08 -10.62
C SER A 334 5.95 14.26 -11.61
N GLN A 335 6.55 15.41 -11.29
CA GLN A 335 6.54 16.58 -12.17
C GLN A 335 7.43 16.41 -13.41
N MET A 336 8.49 15.61 -13.31
CA MET A 336 9.44 15.36 -14.40
C MET A 336 8.91 14.39 -15.46
N LYS A 337 7.77 13.73 -15.21
CA LYS A 337 7.11 12.85 -16.20
C LYS A 337 6.39 13.59 -17.32
N ARG A 338 6.44 14.92 -17.33
CA ARG A 338 5.85 15.76 -18.40
C ARG A 338 6.77 15.96 -19.62
N PHE A 339 7.99 15.45 -19.60
CA PHE A 339 8.87 15.50 -20.78
C PHE A 339 8.26 14.74 -21.97
N PRO A 340 8.46 15.22 -23.21
CA PRO A 340 7.95 14.55 -24.44
C PRO A 340 8.39 13.09 -24.58
N PHE A 341 9.51 12.73 -23.96
CA PHE A 341 9.99 11.35 -23.84
C PHE A 341 8.89 10.39 -23.35
N PHE A 342 8.09 10.81 -22.37
CA PHE A 342 7.02 10.01 -21.78
C PHE A 342 5.69 10.04 -22.57
N ASN A 343 5.66 10.67 -23.72
CA ASN A 343 4.51 10.56 -24.64
C ASN A 343 4.43 9.16 -25.27
N PHE A 344 5.49 8.39 -25.26
CA PHE A 344 5.54 7.02 -25.76
C PHE A 344 5.48 6.02 -24.59
N ILE A 345 4.56 5.05 -24.66
CA ILE A 345 4.34 4.07 -23.57
C ILE A 345 5.58 3.19 -23.33
N ASN A 346 6.25 2.75 -24.40
CA ASN A 346 7.46 1.93 -24.29
C ASN A 346 8.55 2.58 -23.42
N ASN A 347 8.67 3.91 -23.45
CA ASN A 347 9.67 4.66 -22.70
C ASN A 347 9.43 4.62 -21.15
N TRP A 348 8.20 4.34 -20.71
CA TRP A 348 7.92 4.13 -19.28
C TRP A 348 8.49 2.81 -18.74
N PHE A 349 8.71 1.84 -19.65
CA PHE A 349 9.12 0.48 -19.31
C PHE A 349 10.51 0.12 -19.81
N ALA A 350 11.11 0.98 -20.64
CA ALA A 350 12.45 0.77 -21.17
C ALA A 350 13.47 0.68 -20.04
N PRO A 351 14.29 -0.38 -19.95
CA PRO A 351 15.45 -0.39 -19.08
C PRO A 351 16.34 0.80 -19.38
N PHE A 352 16.97 1.38 -18.37
CA PHE A 352 17.80 2.55 -18.56
C PHE A 352 19.12 2.20 -19.25
N TYR A 353 19.41 2.87 -20.36
CA TYR A 353 20.72 2.84 -21.05
C TYR A 353 21.09 4.23 -21.59
N PRO A 354 22.37 4.62 -21.50
CA PRO A 354 22.82 5.96 -21.90
C PRO A 354 22.71 6.25 -23.41
N GLU A 355 22.77 5.21 -24.25
CA GLU A 355 22.75 5.30 -25.71
C GLU A 355 21.35 5.52 -26.28
N HIS A 356 20.33 5.65 -25.43
CA HIS A 356 18.94 5.86 -25.89
C HIS A 356 18.85 7.04 -26.85
N PRO A 357 18.30 6.85 -28.08
CA PRO A 357 18.35 7.88 -29.14
C PRO A 357 17.72 9.21 -28.80
N GLN A 358 16.70 9.21 -27.93
CA GLN A 358 16.02 10.43 -27.48
C GLN A 358 16.83 11.22 -26.41
N LEU A 359 18.00 10.71 -26.02
CA LEU A 359 18.94 11.37 -25.11
C LEU A 359 20.12 12.02 -25.86
N LYS A 360 20.05 12.17 -27.18
CA LYS A 360 21.17 12.69 -28.02
C LYS A 360 21.68 14.08 -27.61
N THR A 361 20.82 14.93 -27.07
CA THR A 361 21.17 16.27 -26.62
C THR A 361 22.08 16.30 -25.37
N ILE A 362 22.45 15.14 -24.83
CA ILE A 362 23.11 15.00 -23.54
C ILE A 362 24.53 14.38 -23.69
N GLU A 363 25.09 14.37 -24.89
CA GLU A 363 26.41 13.73 -25.16
C GLU A 363 27.50 14.25 -24.21
N GLU A 364 27.53 15.57 -23.93
CA GLU A 364 28.49 16.18 -23.00
C GLU A 364 28.38 15.66 -21.55
N LEU A 365 27.24 15.02 -21.19
CA LEU A 365 27.01 14.46 -19.86
C LEU A 365 27.32 12.96 -19.76
N LYS A 366 27.41 12.25 -20.90
CA LYS A 366 27.68 10.81 -20.92
C LYS A 366 29.04 10.45 -20.34
N ASP A 367 30.04 11.32 -20.57
CA ASP A 367 31.40 11.14 -20.08
C ASP A 367 31.63 11.70 -18.66
N ASN A 368 30.58 12.27 -18.04
CA ASN A 368 30.67 12.80 -16.70
C ASN A 368 30.62 11.66 -15.66
N ASN A 369 31.74 11.46 -14.96
CA ASN A 369 31.86 10.42 -13.92
C ASN A 369 30.78 10.53 -12.83
N PHE A 370 30.32 11.74 -12.51
CA PHE A 370 29.24 11.96 -11.56
C PHE A 370 27.93 11.31 -12.02
N ILE A 371 27.55 11.53 -13.29
CA ILE A 371 26.31 10.98 -13.85
C ILE A 371 26.39 9.46 -13.96
N GLN A 372 27.52 8.92 -14.40
CA GLN A 372 27.73 7.48 -14.44
C GLN A 372 27.64 6.85 -13.04
N ASN A 373 28.30 7.46 -12.04
CA ASN A 373 28.25 7.00 -10.67
C ASN A 373 26.84 7.15 -10.07
N LEU A 374 26.15 8.26 -10.33
CA LEU A 374 24.80 8.50 -9.88
C LEU A 374 23.86 7.39 -10.39
N PHE A 375 23.88 7.06 -11.68
CA PHE A 375 23.00 6.02 -12.23
C PHE A 375 23.41 4.61 -11.81
N LYS A 376 24.70 4.37 -11.62
CA LYS A 376 25.19 3.12 -11.09
C LYS A 376 24.77 2.89 -9.63
N HIS A 377 24.66 3.96 -8.85
CA HIS A 377 24.44 3.88 -7.40
C HIS A 377 23.10 4.47 -6.92
N SER A 378 22.32 5.10 -7.81
CA SER A 378 21.04 5.70 -7.45
C SER A 378 19.95 4.65 -7.10
N PRO A 379 19.08 4.96 -6.14
CA PRO A 379 17.92 4.13 -5.80
C PRO A 379 16.71 4.42 -6.71
N PHE A 380 16.92 4.95 -7.91
CA PHE A 380 15.86 5.35 -8.83
C PHE A 380 15.42 4.19 -9.73
N CYS A 381 14.12 4.07 -9.97
CA CYS A 381 13.60 3.21 -11.02
C CYS A 381 14.01 3.72 -12.42
N ASN A 382 13.87 2.89 -13.46
CA ASN A 382 14.37 3.24 -14.78
C ASN A 382 13.74 4.52 -15.34
N SER A 383 12.43 4.69 -15.21
CA SER A 383 11.74 5.88 -15.68
C SER A 383 12.18 7.14 -14.95
N ASP A 384 12.57 7.05 -13.68
CA ASP A 384 13.10 8.18 -12.91
C ASP A 384 14.52 8.54 -13.33
N LYS A 385 15.37 7.56 -13.67
CA LYS A 385 16.69 7.81 -14.24
C LYS A 385 16.59 8.63 -15.54
N TYR A 386 15.68 8.27 -16.44
CA TYR A 386 15.40 9.06 -17.64
C TYR A 386 14.91 10.47 -17.31
N SER A 387 13.97 10.60 -16.37
CA SER A 387 13.46 11.90 -15.93
C SER A 387 14.55 12.80 -15.39
N PHE A 388 15.41 12.24 -14.54
CA PHE A 388 16.51 12.95 -13.91
C PHE A 388 17.52 13.45 -14.95
N LEU A 389 17.90 12.56 -15.90
CA LEU A 389 18.85 12.93 -16.95
C LEU A 389 18.29 14.04 -17.86
N LEU A 390 17.02 13.94 -18.25
CA LEU A 390 16.34 14.97 -19.05
C LEU A 390 16.22 16.31 -18.29
N ALA A 391 15.95 16.26 -16.98
CA ALA A 391 15.88 17.47 -16.16
C ALA A 391 17.25 18.14 -16.02
N ILE A 392 18.30 17.39 -15.68
CA ILE A 392 19.67 17.93 -15.56
C ILE A 392 20.13 18.52 -16.89
N SER A 393 19.89 17.85 -18.02
CA SER A 393 20.29 18.37 -19.33
C SER A 393 19.70 19.74 -19.64
N SER A 394 18.51 20.02 -19.13
CA SER A 394 17.83 21.31 -19.35
C SER A 394 18.43 22.47 -18.54
N ILE A 395 19.14 22.17 -17.45
CA ILE A 395 19.66 23.17 -16.51
C ILE A 395 21.20 23.20 -16.41
N ILE A 396 21.90 22.16 -16.88
CA ILE A 396 23.35 21.99 -16.65
C ILE A 396 24.15 23.18 -17.15
N ASN A 397 23.79 23.79 -18.28
CA ASN A 397 24.42 24.95 -18.83
C ASN A 397 24.20 26.25 -18.01
N ARG A 398 23.25 26.21 -17.06
CA ARG A 398 22.94 27.31 -16.13
C ARG A 398 23.64 27.13 -14.78
N ILE A 399 24.17 25.94 -14.50
CA ILE A 399 24.91 25.65 -13.27
C ILE A 399 26.32 26.16 -13.38
N PRO A 400 26.81 26.96 -12.42
CA PRO A 400 28.21 27.42 -12.40
C PRO A 400 29.19 26.26 -12.47
N GLN A 401 30.35 26.50 -13.15
CA GLN A 401 31.35 25.46 -13.36
C GLN A 401 31.92 24.91 -12.06
N SER A 402 32.09 25.75 -11.04
CA SER A 402 32.54 25.34 -9.70
C SER A 402 31.60 24.31 -9.05
N ILE A 403 30.26 24.48 -9.22
CA ILE A 403 29.29 23.56 -8.70
C ILE A 403 29.28 22.25 -9.52
N ARG A 404 29.44 22.32 -10.85
CA ARG A 404 29.59 21.15 -11.71
C ARG A 404 30.80 20.30 -11.34
N GLU A 405 31.94 20.96 -11.07
CA GLU A 405 33.15 20.29 -10.61
C GLU A 405 33.00 19.67 -9.22
N MET A 406 32.32 20.35 -8.30
CA MET A 406 32.01 19.83 -6.97
C MET A 406 31.06 18.62 -7.05
N MET A 407 30.02 18.67 -7.89
CA MET A 407 29.16 17.53 -8.18
C MET A 407 29.90 16.34 -8.81
N ALA A 408 31.00 16.58 -9.53
CA ALA A 408 31.84 15.54 -10.11
C ALA A 408 32.79 14.87 -9.09
N HIS A 409 33.15 15.58 -8.02
CA HIS A 409 34.08 15.08 -7.02
C HIS A 409 33.46 14.50 -5.74
N ASP A 410 32.26 14.92 -5.36
CA ASP A 410 31.67 14.52 -4.09
C ASP A 410 30.61 13.43 -4.23
N ASN A 411 30.87 12.29 -3.61
CA ASN A 411 29.91 11.20 -3.40
C ASN A 411 28.81 11.55 -2.36
N ILE A 412 28.63 12.83 -2.02
CA ILE A 412 27.82 13.29 -0.87
C ILE A 412 26.33 12.93 -1.00
N PHE A 413 25.80 12.83 -2.20
CA PHE A 413 24.36 12.53 -2.42
C PHE A 413 24.01 11.03 -2.46
N ILE A 414 24.99 10.12 -2.36
CA ILE A 414 24.79 8.69 -2.64
C ILE A 414 25.04 7.81 -1.40
N GLN A 415 25.45 8.37 -0.27
CA GLN A 415 25.72 7.64 0.96
C GLN A 415 24.43 7.21 1.68
N GLY A 416 23.75 6.22 1.20
CA GLY A 416 22.57 5.69 1.90
C GLY A 416 21.73 4.74 1.05
N ALA A 417 22.03 4.63 -0.21
CA ALA A 417 21.32 3.68 -1.05
C ALA A 417 21.83 2.27 -0.76
N ASP A 418 20.91 1.31 -0.82
CA ASP A 418 21.15 -0.14 -0.79
C ASP A 418 22.02 -0.61 -1.97
N VAL A 419 23.23 -0.06 -2.10
CA VAL A 419 24.16 -0.37 -3.20
C VAL A 419 24.48 -1.87 -3.26
N GLU A 420 24.57 -2.50 -2.09
CA GLU A 420 24.84 -3.94 -1.94
C GLU A 420 23.67 -4.84 -2.38
N ASN A 421 22.48 -4.28 -2.59
CA ASN A 421 21.26 -5.05 -2.82
C ASN A 421 20.70 -4.96 -4.25
N LYS A 422 21.36 -4.24 -5.18
CA LYS A 422 20.81 -3.94 -6.52
C LYS A 422 20.57 -5.16 -7.40
N ASP A 423 21.40 -6.17 -7.25
CA ASP A 423 21.26 -7.43 -8.01
C ASP A 423 20.29 -8.40 -7.34
N LYS A 424 19.75 -8.06 -6.17
CA LYS A 424 18.79 -8.91 -5.49
C LYS A 424 17.42 -8.87 -6.19
N PRO A 425 16.77 -10.03 -6.34
CA PRO A 425 15.46 -10.14 -6.99
C PRO A 425 14.42 -9.17 -6.44
N ALA A 426 14.37 -8.99 -5.11
CA ALA A 426 13.43 -8.08 -4.45
C ALA A 426 13.63 -6.61 -4.83
N TYR A 427 14.88 -6.17 -5.01
CA TYR A 427 15.18 -4.81 -5.44
C TYR A 427 14.76 -4.56 -6.90
N ILE A 428 15.14 -5.48 -7.80
CA ILE A 428 14.79 -5.41 -9.23
C ILE A 428 13.26 -5.35 -9.39
N ARG A 429 12.55 -6.21 -8.69
CA ARG A 429 11.08 -6.27 -8.67
C ARG A 429 10.47 -4.96 -8.19
N ARG A 430 10.98 -4.39 -7.08
CA ARG A 430 10.51 -3.11 -6.54
C ARG A 430 10.69 -1.97 -7.54
N MET A 431 11.86 -1.86 -8.19
CA MET A 431 12.13 -0.81 -9.17
C MET A 431 11.17 -0.91 -10.36
N TYR A 432 10.96 -2.11 -10.89
CA TYR A 432 10.02 -2.30 -11.99
C TYR A 432 8.56 -2.01 -11.58
N LEU A 433 8.16 -2.42 -10.38
CA LEU A 433 6.83 -2.11 -9.85
C LEU A 433 6.61 -0.60 -9.69
N GLN A 434 7.64 0.15 -9.29
CA GLN A 434 7.59 1.62 -9.23
C GLN A 434 7.43 2.24 -10.64
N ASP A 435 8.11 1.72 -11.67
CA ASP A 435 7.90 2.16 -13.06
C ASP A 435 6.44 1.95 -13.50
N ILE A 436 5.86 0.77 -13.20
CA ILE A 436 4.46 0.46 -13.50
C ILE A 436 3.51 1.40 -12.75
N TYR A 437 3.74 1.63 -11.45
CA TYR A 437 2.90 2.53 -10.64
C TYR A 437 2.93 3.95 -11.20
N ARG A 438 4.11 4.48 -11.56
CA ARG A 438 4.27 5.80 -12.20
C ARG A 438 3.49 5.88 -13.51
N PHE A 439 3.56 4.84 -14.35
CA PHE A 439 2.77 4.77 -15.59
C PHE A 439 1.27 4.87 -15.29
N PHE A 440 0.75 4.03 -14.42
CA PHE A 440 -0.69 4.04 -14.11
C PHE A 440 -1.16 5.30 -13.39
N ARG A 441 -0.28 5.99 -12.69
CA ARG A 441 -0.63 7.20 -11.95
C ARG A 441 -0.47 8.49 -12.74
N LEU A 442 0.55 8.56 -13.60
CA LEU A 442 1.00 9.81 -14.21
C LEU A 442 0.81 9.86 -15.73
N CYS A 443 0.69 8.73 -16.42
CA CYS A 443 0.50 8.70 -17.86
C CYS A 443 -0.97 9.06 -18.22
N PRO A 444 -1.23 10.10 -19.02
CA PRO A 444 -2.59 10.49 -19.40
C PRO A 444 -3.34 9.43 -20.21
N LEU A 445 -2.61 8.50 -20.84
CA LEU A 445 -3.13 7.52 -21.78
C LEU A 445 -3.32 6.13 -21.16
N ASN A 446 -3.28 6.04 -19.84
CA ASN A 446 -3.42 4.78 -19.09
C ASN A 446 -4.87 4.24 -19.05
N SER A 447 -5.88 5.05 -19.43
CA SER A 447 -7.30 4.71 -19.31
C SER A 447 -7.75 3.50 -20.15
N SER A 448 -6.93 3.08 -21.12
CA SER A 448 -7.20 1.88 -21.94
C SER A 448 -6.92 0.58 -21.19
N PHE A 449 -6.14 0.63 -20.12
CA PHE A 449 -5.66 -0.53 -19.38
C PHE A 449 -6.41 -0.71 -18.07
N THR A 450 -6.59 -1.95 -17.65
CA THR A 450 -7.04 -2.26 -16.29
C THR A 450 -5.94 -1.86 -15.32
N ASN A 451 -6.23 -0.90 -14.44
CA ASN A 451 -5.26 -0.42 -13.47
C ASN A 451 -5.18 -1.37 -12.26
N PRO A 452 -4.05 -2.06 -12.04
CA PRO A 452 -3.91 -3.04 -10.96
C PRO A 452 -3.78 -2.42 -9.56
N PHE A 453 -3.66 -1.10 -9.45
CA PHE A 453 -3.50 -0.38 -8.17
C PHE A 453 -4.79 0.26 -7.67
N VAL A 454 -5.87 0.27 -8.47
CA VAL A 454 -7.14 0.88 -8.10
C VAL A 454 -8.10 -0.17 -7.54
N GLN A 455 -8.89 0.22 -6.55
CA GLN A 455 -10.00 -0.60 -6.05
C GLN A 455 -11.07 -0.75 -7.15
N ASP A 456 -11.22 -1.93 -7.69
CA ASP A 456 -12.28 -2.23 -8.65
C ASP A 456 -13.50 -2.85 -7.97
N LYS A 457 -14.68 -2.74 -8.64
CA LYS A 457 -15.95 -3.27 -8.17
C LYS A 457 -15.97 -4.80 -8.01
N PHE A 458 -15.03 -5.49 -8.63
CA PHE A 458 -14.97 -6.95 -8.73
C PHE A 458 -13.80 -7.56 -7.97
N GLY A 459 -12.81 -6.77 -7.52
CA GLY A 459 -11.51 -7.28 -7.25
C GLY A 459 -11.07 -7.35 -5.80
N TRP A 460 -9.95 -7.87 -5.67
CA TRP A 460 -9.10 -8.03 -4.50
C TRP A 460 -8.49 -6.68 -4.03
N LYS A 461 -8.93 -5.56 -4.56
CA LYS A 461 -8.59 -4.19 -4.11
C LYS A 461 -7.09 -3.97 -3.80
N GLY A 462 -6.23 -4.50 -4.67
CA GLY A 462 -4.78 -4.46 -4.48
C GLY A 462 -4.21 -5.58 -3.60
N LEU A 463 -5.03 -6.52 -3.11
CA LEU A 463 -4.59 -7.70 -2.37
C LEU A 463 -4.72 -8.96 -3.25
N PHE A 464 -3.73 -9.25 -4.07
CA PHE A 464 -3.78 -10.41 -4.97
C PHE A 464 -3.80 -11.77 -4.23
N PHE A 465 -3.43 -11.81 -2.95
CA PHE A 465 -3.64 -13.00 -2.13
C PHE A 465 -5.11 -13.39 -1.97
N LEU A 466 -6.06 -12.48 -2.20
CA LEU A 466 -7.49 -12.77 -2.25
C LEU A 466 -7.96 -13.29 -3.61
N ASN A 467 -7.09 -13.33 -4.63
CA ASN A 467 -7.43 -13.94 -5.91
C ASN A 467 -7.61 -15.46 -5.75
N LYS A 468 -8.70 -16.00 -6.32
CA LYS A 468 -9.08 -17.43 -6.18
C LYS A 468 -7.97 -18.38 -6.64
N LEU A 469 -7.20 -18.04 -7.68
CA LEU A 469 -6.11 -18.87 -8.18
C LEU A 469 -4.96 -18.95 -7.16
N ILE A 470 -4.65 -17.84 -6.51
CA ILE A 470 -3.62 -17.78 -5.46
C ILE A 470 -4.09 -18.53 -4.20
N MET A 471 -5.33 -18.32 -3.76
CA MET A 471 -5.86 -18.98 -2.57
C MET A 471 -5.85 -20.51 -2.68
N LYS A 472 -6.05 -21.07 -3.88
CA LYS A 472 -5.97 -22.52 -4.13
C LYS A 472 -4.57 -23.14 -3.92
N SER A 473 -3.54 -22.30 -3.78
CA SER A 473 -2.17 -22.74 -3.48
C SER A 473 -1.89 -22.78 -1.97
N HIS A 474 -2.88 -22.50 -1.13
CA HIS A 474 -2.80 -22.53 0.33
C HIS A 474 -1.61 -21.74 0.92
N PRO A 475 -1.53 -20.42 0.69
CA PRO A 475 -0.47 -19.56 1.23
C PRO A 475 -0.85 -18.97 2.61
N GLU A 476 -1.38 -19.79 3.54
CA GLU A 476 -1.89 -19.34 4.84
C GLU A 476 -0.83 -18.62 5.68
N LYS A 477 0.41 -19.12 5.67
CA LYS A 477 1.52 -18.52 6.40
C LYS A 477 1.81 -17.10 5.92
N GLU A 478 1.93 -16.94 4.60
CA GLU A 478 2.20 -15.65 3.97
C GLU A 478 1.06 -14.66 4.17
N MET A 479 -0.18 -15.15 4.14
CA MET A 479 -1.37 -14.34 4.43
C MET A 479 -1.38 -13.82 5.87
N LYS A 480 -0.97 -14.64 6.85
CA LYS A 480 -0.83 -14.21 8.24
C LYS A 480 0.28 -13.18 8.41
N GLU A 481 1.45 -13.44 7.83
CA GLU A 481 2.56 -12.46 7.83
C GLU A 481 2.14 -11.13 7.20
N LEU A 482 1.40 -11.16 6.10
CA LEU A 482 0.82 -9.97 5.47
C LEU A 482 -0.18 -9.27 6.41
N GLY A 483 -1.01 -10.02 7.13
CA GLY A 483 -1.95 -9.48 8.12
C GLY A 483 -1.24 -8.73 9.23
N TYR A 484 -0.18 -9.28 9.79
CA TYR A 484 0.65 -8.58 10.79
C TYR A 484 1.34 -7.34 10.22
N PHE A 485 1.84 -7.40 8.99
CA PHE A 485 2.40 -6.23 8.30
C PHE A 485 1.36 -5.11 8.17
N LEU A 486 0.14 -5.41 7.72
CA LEU A 486 -0.95 -4.45 7.59
C LEU A 486 -1.34 -3.83 8.93
N LEU A 487 -1.37 -4.64 10.02
CA LEU A 487 -1.63 -4.18 11.37
C LEU A 487 -0.58 -3.16 11.83
N HIS A 488 0.71 -3.46 11.63
CA HIS A 488 1.81 -2.56 11.98
C HIS A 488 1.81 -1.27 11.16
N ARG A 489 1.41 -1.34 9.89
CA ARG A 489 1.27 -0.17 9.01
C ARG A 489 -0.04 0.59 9.20
N LYS A 490 -0.88 0.19 10.15
CA LYS A 490 -2.20 0.78 10.46
C LYS A 490 -3.16 0.80 9.25
N LYS A 491 -2.99 -0.11 8.28
CA LYS A 491 -3.87 -0.26 7.12
C LYS A 491 -5.06 -1.18 7.46
N TYR A 492 -5.87 -0.74 8.42
CA TYR A 492 -6.93 -1.57 9.03
C TYR A 492 -8.01 -2.02 8.05
N THR A 493 -8.36 -1.17 7.07
CA THR A 493 -9.35 -1.53 6.04
C THR A 493 -8.88 -2.71 5.17
N LEU A 494 -7.62 -2.69 4.72
CA LEU A 494 -7.02 -3.79 3.96
C LEU A 494 -6.88 -5.04 4.84
N LEU A 495 -6.49 -4.88 6.10
CA LEU A 495 -6.39 -5.97 7.05
C LEU A 495 -7.76 -6.64 7.25
N GLN A 496 -8.81 -5.87 7.51
CA GLN A 496 -10.16 -6.38 7.68
C GLN A 496 -10.60 -7.16 6.45
N GLN A 497 -10.36 -6.64 5.25
CA GLN A 497 -10.66 -7.33 4.00
C GLN A 497 -9.89 -8.66 3.87
N LEU A 498 -8.57 -8.65 4.15
CA LEU A 498 -7.74 -9.85 4.07
C LEU A 498 -8.26 -10.97 4.98
N VAL A 499 -8.67 -10.64 6.21
CA VAL A 499 -9.07 -11.66 7.21
C VAL A 499 -10.55 -12.03 7.13
N THR A 500 -11.43 -11.13 6.68
CA THR A 500 -12.88 -11.39 6.60
C THR A 500 -13.25 -12.16 5.34
N ASP A 501 -12.66 -11.80 4.20
CA ASP A 501 -12.99 -12.37 2.89
C ASP A 501 -12.19 -13.67 2.60
N ASN A 502 -11.26 -14.02 3.46
CA ASN A 502 -10.37 -15.15 3.26
C ASN A 502 -10.77 -16.39 4.11
N PRO A 503 -11.33 -17.44 3.49
CA PRO A 503 -11.75 -18.63 4.21
C PRO A 503 -10.59 -19.41 4.82
N LEU A 504 -9.34 -19.23 4.34
CA LEU A 504 -8.17 -20.00 4.78
C LEU A 504 -7.70 -19.62 6.18
N ILE A 505 -7.82 -18.34 6.55
CA ILE A 505 -7.33 -17.81 7.83
C ILE A 505 -8.43 -17.22 8.71
N LYS A 506 -9.65 -17.04 8.20
CA LYS A 506 -10.75 -16.34 8.87
C LYS A 506 -11.04 -16.85 10.28
N ASN A 507 -11.02 -18.16 10.48
CA ASN A 507 -11.45 -18.83 11.71
C ASN A 507 -10.27 -19.41 12.53
N ASP A 508 -9.03 -19.22 12.10
CA ASP A 508 -7.91 -19.68 12.89
C ASP A 508 -7.51 -18.63 13.96
N LYS A 509 -6.66 -19.04 14.92
CA LYS A 509 -6.23 -18.19 16.02
C LYS A 509 -5.64 -16.86 15.54
N ASP A 510 -4.70 -16.90 14.57
CA ASP A 510 -4.04 -15.68 14.09
C ASP A 510 -5.00 -14.78 13.33
N GLY A 511 -5.86 -15.36 12.48
CA GLY A 511 -6.88 -14.61 11.75
C GLY A 511 -7.91 -13.95 12.66
N LEU A 512 -8.39 -14.64 13.68
CA LEU A 512 -9.27 -14.06 14.70
C LEU A 512 -8.59 -12.96 15.50
N TYR A 513 -7.31 -13.15 15.87
CA TYR A 513 -6.52 -12.13 16.57
C TYR A 513 -6.35 -10.86 15.71
N LEU A 514 -6.02 -11.02 14.45
CA LEU A 514 -5.90 -9.89 13.50
C LEU A 514 -7.26 -9.16 13.31
N GLN A 515 -8.38 -9.91 13.26
CA GLN A 515 -9.72 -9.33 13.22
C GLN A 515 -10.02 -8.52 14.49
N ALA A 516 -9.74 -9.09 15.66
CA ALA A 516 -9.96 -8.43 16.95
C ALA A 516 -9.13 -7.14 17.08
N CYS A 517 -7.84 -7.19 16.73
CA CYS A 517 -6.98 -6.02 16.70
C CYS A 517 -7.50 -4.93 15.73
N SER A 518 -7.92 -5.34 14.54
CA SER A 518 -8.46 -4.42 13.54
C SER A 518 -9.74 -3.74 14.02
N ALA A 519 -10.68 -4.52 14.56
CA ALA A 519 -11.95 -4.01 15.11
C ALA A 519 -11.69 -3.04 16.27
N PHE A 520 -10.81 -3.38 17.21
CA PHE A 520 -10.44 -2.50 18.32
C PHE A 520 -9.87 -1.16 17.85
N LYS A 521 -8.96 -1.18 16.87
CA LYS A 521 -8.34 0.05 16.31
C LYS A 521 -9.31 0.90 15.48
N GLN A 522 -10.38 0.33 15.00
CA GLN A 522 -11.46 1.03 14.30
C GLN A 522 -12.60 1.46 15.23
N ALA A 523 -12.40 1.33 16.56
CA ALA A 523 -13.39 1.63 17.60
C ALA A 523 -14.69 0.78 17.54
N GLU A 524 -14.63 -0.41 16.89
CA GLU A 524 -15.68 -1.44 16.91
C GLU A 524 -15.51 -2.30 18.18
N TYR A 525 -15.67 -1.69 19.37
CA TYR A 525 -15.26 -2.30 20.64
C TYR A 525 -16.06 -3.55 21.01
N GLU A 526 -17.36 -3.56 20.73
CA GLU A 526 -18.25 -4.71 21.00
C GLU A 526 -17.80 -5.93 20.19
N ARG A 527 -17.55 -5.72 18.90
CA ARG A 527 -17.03 -6.77 18.01
C ARG A 527 -15.65 -7.25 18.43
N ALA A 528 -14.77 -6.34 18.82
CA ALA A 528 -13.45 -6.70 19.33
C ALA A 528 -13.57 -7.55 20.60
N ASN A 529 -14.46 -7.20 21.52
CA ASN A 529 -14.69 -7.92 22.77
C ASN A 529 -15.23 -9.36 22.52
N GLU A 530 -16.16 -9.52 21.57
CA GLU A 530 -16.66 -10.83 21.14
C GLU A 530 -15.54 -11.71 20.60
N LEU A 531 -14.71 -11.16 19.70
CA LEU A 531 -13.59 -11.89 19.10
C LEU A 531 -12.52 -12.27 20.12
N TYR A 532 -12.18 -11.36 21.07
CA TYR A 532 -11.26 -11.69 22.14
C TYR A 532 -11.82 -12.73 23.11
N THR A 533 -13.14 -12.74 23.34
CA THR A 533 -13.81 -13.80 24.14
C THR A 533 -13.62 -15.18 23.49
N LEU A 534 -13.80 -15.25 22.17
CA LEU A 534 -13.55 -16.48 21.43
C LEU A 534 -12.06 -16.90 21.50
N LEU A 535 -11.15 -15.93 21.35
CA LEU A 535 -9.72 -16.18 21.41
C LEU A 535 -9.25 -16.67 22.79
N LEU A 536 -9.83 -16.15 23.89
CA LEU A 536 -9.55 -16.61 25.25
C LEU A 536 -9.95 -18.06 25.43
N SER A 537 -11.06 -18.52 24.79
CA SER A 537 -11.45 -19.93 24.84
C SER A 537 -10.47 -20.85 24.11
N MET A 538 -9.73 -20.34 23.10
CA MET A 538 -8.74 -21.09 22.31
C MET A 538 -7.34 -21.07 22.96
N ALA A 539 -6.96 -19.95 23.57
CA ALA A 539 -5.64 -19.74 24.16
C ALA A 539 -5.73 -18.81 25.39
N PRO A 540 -6.16 -19.36 26.54
CA PRO A 540 -6.41 -18.56 27.76
C PRO A 540 -5.16 -17.96 28.40
N GLU A 541 -3.97 -18.47 28.09
CA GLU A 541 -2.70 -18.00 28.65
C GLU A 541 -1.87 -17.17 27.66
N ASP A 542 -2.42 -16.86 26.47
CA ASP A 542 -1.67 -16.04 25.50
C ASP A 542 -1.68 -14.57 25.94
N LYS A 543 -0.49 -14.06 26.27
CA LYS A 543 -0.27 -12.70 26.79
C LYS A 543 -0.86 -11.60 25.90
N ASN A 544 -0.76 -11.74 24.58
CA ASN A 544 -1.28 -10.74 23.66
C ASN A 544 -2.81 -10.75 23.60
N ILE A 545 -3.40 -11.94 23.66
CA ILE A 545 -4.85 -12.13 23.70
C ILE A 545 -5.40 -11.59 25.03
N LEU A 546 -4.80 -11.93 26.16
CA LEU A 546 -5.19 -11.43 27.47
C LEU A 546 -5.16 -9.90 27.52
N ARG A 547 -4.07 -9.28 27.04
CA ARG A 547 -3.95 -7.83 26.99
C ARG A 547 -5.02 -7.19 26.10
N GLY A 548 -5.26 -7.75 24.91
CA GLY A 548 -6.29 -7.28 23.98
C GLY A 548 -7.69 -7.43 24.55
N ALA A 549 -8.00 -8.56 25.18
CA ALA A 549 -9.27 -8.83 25.84
C ALA A 549 -9.55 -7.87 27.00
N ALA A 550 -8.52 -7.61 27.83
CA ALA A 550 -8.62 -6.65 28.92
C ALA A 550 -8.93 -5.23 28.40
N GLN A 551 -8.20 -4.79 27.37
CA GLN A 551 -8.43 -3.47 26.76
C GLN A 551 -9.82 -3.36 26.11
N ALA A 552 -10.27 -4.41 25.41
CA ALA A 552 -11.60 -4.44 24.80
C ALA A 552 -12.69 -4.45 25.87
N GLY A 553 -12.52 -5.23 26.95
CA GLY A 553 -13.40 -5.25 28.09
C GLY A 553 -13.53 -3.86 28.74
N PHE A 554 -12.44 -3.14 28.94
CA PHE A 554 -12.49 -1.76 29.41
C PHE A 554 -13.33 -0.85 28.49
N ALA A 555 -13.13 -0.96 27.18
CA ALA A 555 -13.81 -0.11 26.22
C ALA A 555 -15.33 -0.32 26.18
N VAL A 556 -15.81 -1.54 26.52
CA VAL A 556 -17.26 -1.88 26.60
C VAL A 556 -17.79 -1.91 28.05
N ASN A 557 -16.99 -1.45 29.03
CA ASN A 557 -17.29 -1.48 30.48
C ASN A 557 -17.49 -2.90 31.06
N ASP A 558 -16.93 -3.93 30.45
CA ASP A 558 -16.85 -5.29 31.00
C ASP A 558 -15.63 -5.38 31.93
N PHE A 559 -15.74 -4.73 33.11
CA PHE A 559 -14.63 -4.64 34.06
C PHE A 559 -14.31 -5.96 34.73
N ALA A 560 -15.27 -6.88 34.83
CA ALA A 560 -15.03 -8.21 35.37
C ALA A 560 -14.04 -9.01 34.49
N ARG A 561 -14.20 -8.97 33.17
CA ARG A 561 -13.27 -9.59 32.24
C ARG A 561 -11.92 -8.89 32.24
N ALA A 562 -11.90 -7.56 32.30
CA ALA A 562 -10.64 -6.82 32.36
C ALA A 562 -9.84 -7.20 33.61
N GLU A 563 -10.49 -7.30 34.75
CA GLU A 563 -9.88 -7.72 36.04
C GLU A 563 -9.31 -9.15 35.94
N GLU A 564 -10.10 -10.11 35.45
CA GLU A 564 -9.64 -11.50 35.25
C GLU A 564 -8.37 -11.53 34.37
N CYS A 565 -8.41 -10.86 33.22
CA CYS A 565 -7.28 -10.88 32.29
C CYS A 565 -6.03 -10.21 32.89
N TYR A 566 -6.18 -9.05 33.56
CA TYR A 566 -5.04 -8.38 34.21
C TYR A 566 -4.52 -9.14 35.43
N ALA A 567 -5.37 -9.87 36.16
CA ALA A 567 -4.93 -10.74 37.24
C ALA A 567 -3.98 -11.85 36.73
N ILE A 568 -4.34 -12.51 35.63
CA ILE A 568 -3.48 -13.49 34.97
C ILE A 568 -2.18 -12.86 34.47
N LEU A 569 -2.26 -11.70 33.82
CA LEU A 569 -1.08 -10.99 33.31
C LEU A 569 -0.14 -10.55 34.43
N HIS A 570 -0.69 -10.06 35.55
CA HIS A 570 0.11 -9.69 36.74
C HIS A 570 0.72 -10.90 37.39
N GLN A 571 0.03 -12.04 37.43
CA GLN A 571 0.61 -13.31 37.94
C GLN A 571 1.78 -13.80 37.07
N MET A 572 1.68 -13.61 35.73
CA MET A 572 2.76 -13.95 34.79
C MET A 572 3.98 -13.03 34.94
N GLU A 573 3.74 -11.74 35.14
CA GLU A 573 4.76 -10.69 35.26
C GLU A 573 4.49 -9.79 36.48
N PRO A 574 4.84 -10.23 37.70
CA PRO A 574 4.53 -9.48 38.91
C PRO A 574 5.21 -8.10 39.02
N ASP A 575 6.37 -7.96 38.38
CA ASP A 575 7.15 -6.70 38.39
C ASP A 575 6.68 -5.68 37.32
N ASN A 576 5.69 -6.04 36.51
CA ASN A 576 5.18 -5.15 35.48
C ASN A 576 4.16 -4.15 36.07
N LEU A 577 4.65 -2.91 36.27
CA LEU A 577 3.85 -1.80 36.81
C LEU A 577 2.51 -1.60 36.08
N LEU A 578 2.51 -1.69 34.75
CA LEU A 578 1.29 -1.45 33.97
C LEU A 578 0.23 -2.54 34.23
N TYR A 579 0.63 -3.80 34.42
CA TYR A 579 -0.32 -4.87 34.71
C TYR A 579 -0.90 -4.75 36.11
N ALA A 580 -0.05 -4.43 37.11
CA ALA A 580 -0.50 -4.18 38.48
C ALA A 580 -1.45 -2.97 38.55
N LEU A 581 -1.11 -1.87 37.88
CA LEU A 581 -1.93 -0.67 37.84
C LEU A 581 -3.28 -0.92 37.14
N ASN A 582 -3.28 -1.57 35.99
CA ASN A 582 -4.51 -1.87 35.25
C ASN A 582 -5.39 -2.90 36.00
N LEU A 583 -4.79 -3.86 36.70
CA LEU A 583 -5.51 -4.76 37.60
C LEU A 583 -6.22 -3.95 38.70
N ALA A 584 -5.49 -3.07 39.38
CA ALA A 584 -6.04 -2.26 40.46
C ALA A 584 -7.20 -1.38 39.95
N ILE A 585 -7.06 -0.74 38.78
CA ILE A 585 -8.11 0.06 38.16
C ILE A 585 -9.32 -0.81 37.81
N SER A 586 -9.10 -2.01 37.23
CA SER A 586 -10.18 -2.94 36.88
C SER A 586 -10.96 -3.38 38.11
N SER A 587 -10.25 -3.73 39.22
CA SER A 587 -10.87 -4.14 40.46
C SER A 587 -11.72 -3.03 41.06
N VAL A 588 -11.22 -1.80 41.11
CA VAL A 588 -11.98 -0.63 41.55
C VAL A 588 -13.23 -0.42 40.72
N ARG A 589 -13.11 -0.52 39.39
CA ARG A 589 -14.25 -0.34 38.44
C ARG A 589 -15.24 -1.51 38.52
N ASN A 590 -14.77 -2.71 38.86
CA ASN A 590 -15.63 -3.89 39.08
C ASN A 590 -16.19 -3.99 40.49
N ASN A 591 -16.19 -2.89 41.27
CA ASN A 591 -16.65 -2.79 42.65
C ASN A 591 -15.84 -3.59 43.71
N HIS A 592 -14.69 -4.18 43.35
CA HIS A 592 -13.72 -4.76 44.27
C HIS A 592 -12.74 -3.67 44.77
N VAL A 593 -13.32 -2.62 45.39
CA VAL A 593 -12.59 -1.38 45.67
C VAL A 593 -11.46 -1.60 46.67
N GLU A 594 -11.65 -2.46 47.69
CA GLU A 594 -10.63 -2.69 48.73
C GLU A 594 -9.42 -3.45 48.20
N GLU A 595 -9.62 -4.43 47.29
CA GLU A 595 -8.52 -5.17 46.64
C GLU A 595 -7.72 -4.23 45.72
N GLY A 596 -8.42 -3.43 44.92
CA GLY A 596 -7.79 -2.43 44.07
C GLY A 596 -6.99 -1.39 44.86
N MET A 597 -7.53 -0.90 45.97
CA MET A 597 -6.84 0.03 46.87
C MET A 597 -5.57 -0.54 47.51
N GLN A 598 -5.56 -1.81 47.92
CA GLN A 598 -4.36 -2.45 48.45
C GLN A 598 -3.23 -2.44 47.42
N LEU A 599 -3.53 -2.76 46.19
CA LEU A 599 -2.55 -2.69 45.10
C LEU A 599 -2.10 -1.25 44.83
N LEU A 600 -3.01 -0.26 44.81
CA LEU A 600 -2.67 1.13 44.56
C LEU A 600 -1.79 1.72 45.67
N PHE A 601 -2.05 1.39 46.94
CA PHE A 601 -1.19 1.82 48.06
C PHE A 601 0.19 1.19 47.99
N LYS A 602 0.31 -0.10 47.59
CA LYS A 602 1.60 -0.74 47.37
C LYS A 602 2.37 -0.02 46.26
N LEU A 603 1.72 0.28 45.13
CA LEU A 603 2.33 0.96 44.00
C LEU A 603 2.75 2.39 44.36
N ASP A 604 1.94 3.15 45.12
CA ASP A 604 2.28 4.50 45.58
C ASP A 604 3.48 4.50 46.54
N TYR A 605 3.61 3.44 47.32
CA TYR A 605 4.77 3.27 48.19
C TYR A 605 6.05 2.95 47.40
N GLU A 606 5.95 2.12 46.37
CA GLU A 606 7.08 1.73 45.52
C GLU A 606 7.49 2.85 44.53
N HIS A 607 6.53 3.66 44.09
CA HIS A 607 6.70 4.75 43.12
C HIS A 607 6.05 6.04 43.65
N PRO A 608 6.64 6.72 44.62
CA PRO A 608 6.02 7.86 45.28
C PRO A 608 5.75 9.01 44.30
N ALA A 609 4.56 9.59 44.40
CA ALA A 609 4.12 10.75 43.65
C ALA A 609 4.06 10.56 42.11
N ASP A 610 3.98 9.32 41.63
CA ASP A 610 3.76 9.08 40.18
C ASP A 610 2.32 9.47 39.79
N PRO A 611 2.14 10.41 38.86
CA PRO A 611 0.81 10.82 38.41
C PRO A 611 -0.07 9.70 37.88
N GLN A 612 0.53 8.64 37.29
CA GLN A 612 -0.20 7.49 36.78
C GLN A 612 -0.83 6.65 37.91
N ILE A 613 -0.23 6.67 39.10
CA ILE A 613 -0.73 5.98 40.28
C ILE A 613 -1.63 6.90 41.12
N LEU A 614 -1.25 8.17 41.28
CA LEU A 614 -2.03 9.14 42.05
C LEU A 614 -3.47 9.34 41.49
N ARG A 615 -3.64 9.35 40.16
CA ARG A 615 -4.96 9.49 39.54
C ARG A 615 -5.94 8.38 39.93
N PRO A 616 -5.65 7.09 39.69
CA PRO A 616 -6.56 6.01 40.07
C PRO A 616 -6.67 5.87 41.58
N LEU A 617 -5.63 6.19 42.36
CA LEU A 617 -5.69 6.18 43.82
C LEU A 617 -6.69 7.22 44.35
N ALA A 618 -6.61 8.48 43.88
CA ALA A 618 -7.50 9.54 44.27
C ALA A 618 -8.94 9.23 43.84
N TRP A 619 -9.13 8.70 42.63
CA TRP A 619 -10.44 8.28 42.14
C TRP A 619 -11.04 7.12 42.96
N ALA A 620 -10.22 6.15 43.35
CA ALA A 620 -10.65 5.04 44.17
C ALA A 620 -11.07 5.49 45.58
N GLU A 621 -10.44 6.52 46.14
CA GLU A 621 -10.89 7.13 47.42
C GLU A 621 -12.27 7.79 47.28
N LEU A 622 -12.60 8.41 46.11
CA LEU A 622 -13.95 8.91 45.85
C LEU A 622 -14.95 7.74 45.73
N MET A 623 -14.58 6.63 45.16
CA MET A 623 -15.43 5.42 45.11
C MET A 623 -15.70 4.83 46.49
N ARG A 624 -14.81 5.07 47.47
CA ARG A 624 -14.99 4.70 48.88
C ARG A 624 -15.77 5.75 49.69
N ALA A 625 -16.27 6.80 49.04
CA ALA A 625 -16.84 7.94 49.70
C ALA A 625 -15.94 8.59 50.78
N LYS A 626 -14.65 8.71 50.47
CA LYS A 626 -13.64 9.39 51.30
C LYS A 626 -13.07 10.63 50.58
N PRO A 627 -13.87 11.68 50.41
CA PRO A 627 -13.47 12.84 49.62
C PRO A 627 -12.28 13.60 50.23
N GLU A 628 -12.11 13.59 51.54
CA GLU A 628 -10.96 14.22 52.18
C GLU A 628 -9.63 13.59 51.75
N ALA A 629 -9.54 12.25 51.76
CA ALA A 629 -8.37 11.54 51.27
C ALA A 629 -8.12 11.75 49.79
N ALA A 630 -9.19 11.78 48.97
CA ALA A 630 -9.10 12.09 47.57
C ALA A 630 -8.54 13.49 47.29
N CYS A 631 -8.99 14.51 48.06
CA CYS A 631 -8.46 15.88 47.97
C CYS A 631 -6.94 15.90 48.17
N MET A 632 -6.43 15.19 49.18
CA MET A 632 -4.98 15.12 49.45
C MET A 632 -4.19 14.58 48.28
N GLN A 633 -4.70 13.55 47.60
CA GLN A 633 -4.01 12.97 46.46
C GLN A 633 -4.10 13.86 45.20
N TYR A 634 -5.26 14.47 44.95
CA TYR A 634 -5.40 15.42 43.83
C TYR A 634 -4.56 16.68 44.04
N ASP A 635 -4.39 17.17 45.28
CA ASP A 635 -3.52 18.32 45.56
C ASP A 635 -2.06 17.98 45.16
N LYS A 636 -1.54 16.82 45.55
CA LYS A 636 -0.20 16.36 45.15
C LYS A 636 -0.08 16.24 43.60
N LEU A 637 -1.14 15.79 42.94
CA LEU A 637 -1.18 15.69 41.48
C LEU A 637 -1.18 17.05 40.79
N LEU A 638 -1.99 18.01 41.30
CA LEU A 638 -2.13 19.34 40.71
C LEU A 638 -0.90 20.22 40.95
N GLU A 639 -0.10 19.95 41.98
CA GLU A 639 1.19 20.63 42.20
C GLU A 639 2.20 20.31 41.07
N GLN A 640 2.04 19.18 40.37
CA GLN A 640 2.88 18.77 39.23
C GLN A 640 2.35 19.35 37.90
N SER A 641 2.33 20.67 37.75
CA SER A 641 1.64 21.41 36.67
C SER A 641 1.97 20.94 35.24
N SER A 642 3.13 20.40 34.99
CA SER A 642 3.56 19.92 33.65
C SER A 642 2.95 18.57 33.23
N LYS A 643 2.36 17.81 34.16
CA LYS A 643 1.83 16.45 33.94
C LYS A 643 0.33 16.33 34.18
N THR A 644 -0.37 17.44 34.47
CA THR A 644 -1.81 17.45 34.73
C THR A 644 -2.64 17.37 33.45
N LEU A 645 -3.70 16.59 33.50
CA LEU A 645 -4.68 16.44 32.43
C LEU A 645 -5.95 17.27 32.74
N PRO A 646 -6.75 17.67 31.74
CA PRO A 646 -8.02 18.34 32.02
C PRO A 646 -8.93 17.57 32.98
N ASP A 647 -9.00 16.24 32.84
CA ASP A 647 -9.85 15.39 33.66
C ASP A 647 -9.36 15.28 35.14
N ASP A 648 -8.09 15.60 35.42
CA ASP A 648 -7.59 15.73 36.80
C ASP A 648 -8.28 16.88 37.53
N TYR A 649 -8.55 18.02 36.84
CA TYR A 649 -9.29 19.14 37.38
C TYR A 649 -10.75 18.81 37.62
N LEU A 650 -11.40 18.01 36.72
CA LEU A 650 -12.78 17.55 36.93
C LEU A 650 -12.88 16.70 38.19
N ASN A 651 -12.00 15.69 38.31
CA ASN A 651 -12.04 14.75 39.44
C ASN A 651 -11.64 15.43 40.78
N ALA A 652 -10.68 16.36 40.73
CA ALA A 652 -10.36 17.20 41.91
C ALA A 652 -11.54 18.08 42.32
N ALA A 653 -12.29 18.60 41.32
CA ALA A 653 -13.50 19.40 41.60
C ALA A 653 -14.57 18.53 42.28
N TYR A 654 -14.77 17.28 41.84
CA TYR A 654 -15.63 16.31 42.52
C TYR A 654 -15.18 16.08 43.97
N ALA A 655 -13.87 15.83 44.19
CA ALA A 655 -13.36 15.65 45.54
C ALA A 655 -13.65 16.81 46.47
N ARG A 656 -13.43 18.05 46.01
CA ARG A 656 -13.74 19.28 46.77
C ARG A 656 -15.24 19.46 46.97
N TRP A 657 -16.07 19.19 45.96
CA TRP A 657 -17.53 19.28 46.08
C TRP A 657 -18.06 18.31 47.15
N PHE A 658 -17.66 17.03 47.08
CA PHE A 658 -18.06 16.01 48.04
C PHE A 658 -17.51 16.27 49.45
N ASN A 659 -16.38 16.96 49.57
CA ASN A 659 -15.80 17.42 50.84
C ASN A 659 -16.40 18.76 51.33
N CYS A 660 -17.51 19.21 50.72
CA CYS A 660 -18.22 20.47 51.06
C CYS A 660 -17.41 21.76 50.84
N ASP A 661 -16.29 21.72 50.11
CA ASP A 661 -15.52 22.91 49.72
C ASP A 661 -16.01 23.44 48.36
N ILE A 662 -17.18 24.03 48.36
CA ILE A 662 -17.88 24.48 47.13
C ILE A 662 -17.08 25.54 46.38
N THR A 663 -16.40 26.42 47.07
CA THR A 663 -15.66 27.53 46.45
C THR A 663 -14.51 27.02 45.60
N GLN A 664 -13.70 26.10 46.13
CA GLN A 664 -12.62 25.48 45.37
C GLN A 664 -13.14 24.54 44.29
N ALA A 665 -14.22 23.80 44.52
CA ALA A 665 -14.87 22.95 43.53
C ALA A 665 -15.26 23.75 42.29
N ILE A 666 -15.96 24.88 42.44
CA ILE A 666 -16.37 25.76 41.34
C ILE A 666 -15.14 26.28 40.57
N ALA A 667 -14.09 26.70 41.25
CA ALA A 667 -12.85 27.15 40.60
C ALA A 667 -12.21 26.07 39.73
N LEU A 668 -12.17 24.82 40.21
CA LEU A 668 -11.61 23.68 39.48
C LEU A 668 -12.50 23.24 38.29
N PHE A 669 -13.84 23.22 38.47
CA PHE A 669 -14.78 22.98 37.38
C PHE A 669 -14.64 24.01 36.26
N ARG A 670 -14.49 25.30 36.58
CA ARG A 670 -14.24 26.34 35.59
C ARG A 670 -12.93 26.14 34.84
N ARG A 671 -11.88 25.71 35.54
CA ARG A 671 -10.60 25.40 34.92
C ARG A 671 -10.73 24.23 33.96
N TYR A 672 -11.46 23.18 34.33
CA TYR A 672 -11.78 22.05 33.44
C TYR A 672 -12.53 22.50 32.18
N ILE A 673 -13.58 23.31 32.34
CA ILE A 673 -14.39 23.86 31.23
C ILE A 673 -13.51 24.66 30.26
N ARG A 674 -12.61 25.50 30.76
CA ARG A 674 -11.69 26.30 29.94
C ARG A 674 -10.71 25.39 29.16
N LEU A 675 -10.15 24.39 29.80
CA LEU A 675 -9.20 23.44 29.15
C LEU A 675 -9.85 22.59 28.08
N LYS A 676 -11.09 22.18 28.26
CA LYS A 676 -11.87 21.44 27.24
C LYS A 676 -12.41 22.33 26.12
N LYS A 677 -12.21 23.66 26.18
CA LYS A 677 -12.70 24.64 25.20
C LYS A 677 -14.21 24.48 24.92
N ALA A 678 -14.98 24.17 25.94
CA ALA A 678 -16.42 24.03 25.80
C ALA A 678 -17.01 25.36 25.28
N SER A 679 -17.60 25.31 24.07
CA SER A 679 -18.14 26.50 23.42
C SER A 679 -19.35 27.00 24.19
N GLN A 680 -19.54 28.33 24.18
CA GLN A 680 -20.61 29.00 24.93
C GLN A 680 -22.04 28.51 24.59
N VAL A 681 -22.25 28.05 23.37
CA VAL A 681 -23.55 27.63 22.85
C VAL A 681 -24.03 26.30 23.46
N ASN A 682 -23.12 25.43 23.96
CA ASN A 682 -23.41 24.07 24.40
C ASN A 682 -22.92 23.73 25.82
N LEU A 683 -22.63 24.75 26.67
CA LEU A 683 -22.10 24.51 28.00
C LEU A 683 -23.04 23.66 28.87
N TYR A 684 -24.33 23.95 28.84
CA TYR A 684 -25.35 23.19 29.58
C TYR A 684 -25.39 21.73 29.16
N THR A 685 -25.41 21.45 27.85
CA THR A 685 -25.40 20.10 27.32
C THR A 685 -24.10 19.38 27.67
N PHE A 686 -22.96 20.06 27.58
CA PHE A 686 -21.66 19.53 27.95
C PHE A 686 -21.60 19.10 29.42
N LEU A 687 -22.01 19.99 30.33
CA LEU A 687 -22.02 19.70 31.77
C LEU A 687 -23.02 18.59 32.11
N THR A 688 -24.24 18.63 31.55
CA THR A 688 -25.25 17.60 31.77
C THR A 688 -24.72 16.23 31.35
N ASN A 689 -24.07 16.11 30.18
CA ASN A 689 -23.47 14.86 29.73
C ASN A 689 -22.32 14.43 30.65
N THR A 690 -21.44 15.35 31.08
CA THR A 690 -20.31 15.03 31.98
C THR A 690 -20.82 14.46 33.29
N PHE A 691 -21.76 15.14 33.96
CA PHE A 691 -22.31 14.68 35.26
C PHE A 691 -23.16 13.40 35.11
N SER A 692 -23.82 13.19 33.96
CA SER A 692 -24.58 11.97 33.72
C SER A 692 -23.67 10.76 33.60
N ASN A 693 -22.49 10.93 33.00
CA ASN A 693 -21.50 9.85 32.89
C ASN A 693 -20.94 9.43 34.26
N ASP A 694 -20.83 10.40 35.20
CA ASP A 694 -20.25 10.18 36.53
C ASP A 694 -21.34 10.01 37.62
N ARG A 695 -22.58 9.76 37.22
CA ARG A 695 -23.75 9.67 38.12
C ARG A 695 -23.54 8.74 39.28
N GLU A 696 -22.99 7.53 39.06
CA GLU A 696 -22.75 6.56 40.12
C GLU A 696 -21.79 7.08 41.18
N LEU A 697 -20.71 7.76 40.77
CA LEU A 697 -19.75 8.40 41.67
C LEU A 697 -20.42 9.48 42.53
N ILE A 698 -21.28 10.31 41.90
CA ILE A 698 -22.01 11.43 42.55
C ILE A 698 -22.98 10.87 43.57
N GLU A 699 -23.78 9.89 43.24
CA GLU A 699 -24.76 9.27 44.15
C GLU A 699 -24.08 8.55 45.33
N ARG A 700 -22.94 7.86 45.09
CA ARG A 700 -22.15 7.23 46.18
C ARG A 700 -21.63 8.23 47.22
N ASN A 701 -21.33 9.44 46.82
CA ASN A 701 -20.85 10.48 47.71
C ASN A 701 -22.00 11.33 48.31
N GLY A 702 -23.24 10.88 48.18
CA GLY A 702 -24.40 11.45 48.84
C GLY A 702 -25.00 12.68 48.14
N CYS A 703 -24.60 13.00 46.92
CA CYS A 703 -25.16 14.10 46.14
C CYS A 703 -26.32 13.61 45.28
N SER A 704 -27.39 14.41 45.24
CA SER A 704 -28.60 14.12 44.49
C SER A 704 -28.61 14.78 43.11
N THR A 705 -29.54 14.38 42.25
CA THR A 705 -29.76 15.03 40.94
C THR A 705 -30.08 16.55 41.11
N PHE A 706 -30.68 16.93 42.23
CA PHE A 706 -30.97 18.37 42.53
C PHE A 706 -29.66 19.13 42.75
N ASP A 707 -28.71 18.54 43.48
CA ASP A 707 -27.39 19.17 43.73
C ASP A 707 -26.63 19.36 42.44
N VAL A 708 -26.70 18.37 41.51
CA VAL A 708 -26.10 18.47 40.17
C VAL A 708 -26.73 19.63 39.37
N ASN A 709 -28.06 19.76 39.35
CA ASN A 709 -28.73 20.81 38.63
C ASN A 709 -28.37 22.20 39.17
N ILE A 710 -28.31 22.36 40.51
CA ILE A 710 -27.89 23.59 41.13
C ILE A 710 -26.44 23.93 40.75
N LEU A 711 -25.55 22.94 40.72
CA LEU A 711 -24.16 23.15 40.36
C LEU A 711 -24.01 23.55 38.88
N ILE A 712 -24.79 22.93 37.96
CA ILE A 712 -24.84 23.31 36.55
C ILE A 712 -25.28 24.75 36.39
N ASP A 713 -26.32 25.18 37.11
CA ASP A 713 -26.82 26.56 37.07
C ASP A 713 -25.75 27.55 37.57
N ILE A 714 -25.07 27.27 38.70
CA ILE A 714 -23.97 28.10 39.21
C ILE A 714 -22.82 28.20 38.19
N LEU A 715 -22.47 27.11 37.51
CA LEU A 715 -21.41 27.12 36.50
C LEU A 715 -21.83 27.81 35.20
N GLY A 716 -23.14 27.96 34.94
CA GLY A 716 -23.74 28.66 33.80
C GLY A 716 -23.90 30.17 33.98
N GLU A 717 -24.18 30.63 35.19
CA GLU A 717 -24.60 32.05 35.48
C GLU A 717 -23.47 33.10 35.44
N GLU A 718 -22.19 32.72 35.59
CA GLU A 718 -21.11 33.72 35.76
C GLU A 718 -20.40 34.14 34.48
N LYS A 719 -21.06 34.14 33.34
CA LYS A 719 -20.44 34.60 32.08
C LYS A 719 -20.65 36.13 31.84
N GLU A 720 -21.46 36.80 32.62
CA GLU A 720 -21.76 38.22 32.39
C GLU A 720 -20.78 39.19 33.09
N ASN A 721 -19.88 38.72 33.95
CA ASN A 721 -19.03 39.60 34.77
C ASN A 721 -17.52 39.56 34.49
N GLU A 722 -17.02 38.82 33.49
CA GLU A 722 -15.60 38.88 33.07
C GLU A 722 -15.49 39.28 31.61
N VAL A 723 -15.66 40.57 31.30
CA VAL A 723 -15.19 41.26 30.10
C VAL A 723 -14.01 42.14 30.46
#